data_b940bd1c77b424bcd09548e0b203ad20
#
_entry.id   b940bd1c77b424bcd09548e0b203ad20
#
_cell.length_a   1.000
_cell.length_b   1.000
_cell.length_c   1.000
_cell.angle_alpha   90.00
_cell.angle_beta   90.00
_cell.angle_gamma   90.00
#
_symmetry.space_group_name_H-M   'P 1'
#
loop_
_entity.id
_entity.type
_entity.pdbx_description
1 polymer ?
#
loop_
_entity_poly.entity_id
_entity_poly.type
_entity_poly.pdbx_seq_one_letter_code
_entity_poly.pdbx_strand_id
1 'polypeptide(L)'
;MAKKSKELKLDMDAINNQHIIDVDLNSEMKKAYIDYAMSVIVSRALPDVRDGMKPVHRRILYDMYEANLLYENDFKKSAATVGDVLGKYHPHGDASVYDAMVRLAQDFSLRYPLVQGKGNFGSVDGDPPAAYRYTEAKMSKISALMLTDIEKNTVDYVPNYDDKLKEPDVLPSRFPNLLVNGSAGIAVGMATNIPPHNLTEVVDGIIAVIDDPMITTEELMTHIQGPDFPTGGVIMGKSGIRNAYTTGRGKIILRAKAEIEEHNDRNRIVVTEIPYQVNKAKLEKHINELVRDGKIDGISSTRDESTEHIRLVIELKRDANPNVVLNNLFKYTQMQDTFGIILLALVDKQPKILTLREMIDYYIAHQEDVISRRTQFELDKALDRAHILEGYKIVIDNVDEVIKIIRASKSIPDAKQTLCERFSLTDAQSDAIVKMQLGRLSGMERDKIEEEYQALVAKIEDLRSILADESKVLEIIKNDLTDIKNKYGDERRTEISMVTTEIDIDDLIDEEDIVVTVTHKGYTKRLPVDTYKSQRRGGRGISGLTTREEDFVEHLFTTTTHHTLLFFTTHGVVYKLKGYQIPEASRQAKGTAIVNLLPLENDEKISAMIPIKDFEDGKYLTFITKNGIVKKTNVMDYSKIRNGGLRAIDLDENDELIRVKLTDNTQDIIIATHDGYAIRFNETEVRSTGRTTRGVMGIRLHNGDYVIGASVALPDSQLLTVTENGYGKKTPLDEYRIQSRGGKGIFTYRITEKTGKLAGMKTVTDNDDIILITSDGVIIRMHTDEISSYSRQTQGVKVMRLDDGVSVMSIARTEREEETDEETENSEEVIADDTTETQIADESETEGDVE
;
A
#
# COMPACT_ATOMS: atom_id res chain seq x y z
N MET A 1 -63.20 21.32 -36.43
CA MET A 1 -62.43 20.40 -37.29
C MET A 1 -61.76 19.39 -36.36
N ALA A 2 -62.33 18.19 -36.28
CA ALA A 2 -61.83 17.12 -35.42
C ALA A 2 -60.70 16.37 -36.16
N LYS A 3 -59.49 16.36 -35.59
CA LYS A 3 -58.38 15.52 -36.08
C LYS A 3 -58.65 14.06 -35.69
N LYS A 4 -58.97 13.21 -36.67
CA LYS A 4 -59.00 11.78 -36.54
C LYS A 4 -57.61 11.25 -36.11
N SER A 5 -57.50 10.67 -34.92
CA SER A 5 -56.40 9.82 -34.49
C SER A 5 -56.39 8.59 -35.39
N LYS A 6 -55.33 8.39 -36.15
CA LYS A 6 -55.03 7.12 -36.81
C LYS A 6 -54.63 6.11 -35.73
N GLU A 7 -55.51 5.23 -35.39
CA GLU A 7 -55.14 4.00 -34.66
C GLU A 7 -54.19 3.21 -35.56
N LEU A 8 -52.94 3.04 -35.11
CA LEU A 8 -52.03 2.06 -35.68
C LEU A 8 -52.62 0.65 -35.32
N LYS A 9 -53.27 0.01 -36.27
CA LYS A 9 -53.54 -1.42 -36.15
C LYS A 9 -52.18 -2.14 -36.23
N LEU A 10 -51.75 -2.69 -35.11
CA LEU A 10 -50.64 -3.65 -35.06
C LEU A 10 -51.05 -4.89 -35.86
N ASP A 11 -50.24 -5.21 -36.87
CA ASP A 11 -50.37 -6.40 -37.66
C ASP A 11 -50.00 -7.61 -36.82
N MET A 12 -51.00 -8.27 -36.23
CA MET A 12 -50.81 -9.43 -35.32
C MET A 12 -50.21 -10.64 -36.07
N ASP A 13 -50.38 -10.74 -37.40
CA ASP A 13 -49.78 -11.85 -38.19
C ASP A 13 -48.28 -11.58 -38.44
N ALA A 14 -47.83 -10.36 -38.54
CA ALA A 14 -46.41 -9.99 -38.59
C ALA A 14 -45.70 -10.21 -37.25
N ILE A 15 -46.44 -10.01 -36.14
CA ILE A 15 -45.91 -10.25 -34.79
C ILE A 15 -45.78 -11.77 -34.50
N ASN A 16 -46.73 -12.58 -34.94
CA ASN A 16 -46.69 -14.01 -34.74
C ASN A 16 -45.62 -14.76 -35.58
N ASN A 17 -45.10 -14.14 -36.64
CA ASN A 17 -44.00 -14.68 -37.46
C ASN A 17 -42.60 -14.23 -36.99
N GLN A 18 -42.51 -13.43 -35.94
CA GLN A 18 -41.23 -13.13 -35.31
C GLN A 18 -40.81 -14.32 -34.43
N HIS A 19 -39.56 -14.76 -34.58
CA HIS A 19 -38.93 -15.69 -33.64
C HIS A 19 -38.79 -14.97 -32.30
N ILE A 20 -39.76 -15.11 -31.41
CA ILE A 20 -39.68 -14.64 -30.04
C ILE A 20 -38.86 -15.68 -29.28
N ILE A 21 -37.66 -15.28 -28.83
CA ILE A 21 -36.83 -16.07 -27.95
C ILE A 21 -37.12 -15.61 -26.53
N ASP A 22 -37.53 -16.52 -25.66
CA ASP A 22 -37.68 -16.22 -24.24
C ASP A 22 -36.29 -16.05 -23.62
N VAL A 23 -36.02 -14.86 -23.08
CA VAL A 23 -34.76 -14.54 -22.41
C VAL A 23 -35.06 -14.23 -20.96
N ASP A 24 -34.36 -14.91 -20.05
CA ASP A 24 -34.41 -14.60 -18.63
C ASP A 24 -33.77 -13.22 -18.38
N LEU A 25 -34.58 -12.30 -17.88
CA LEU A 25 -34.15 -10.92 -17.63
C LEU A 25 -32.91 -10.85 -16.71
N ASN A 26 -32.85 -11.70 -15.66
CA ASN A 26 -31.70 -11.70 -14.76
C ASN A 26 -30.41 -12.16 -15.45
N SER A 27 -30.52 -13.15 -16.33
CA SER A 27 -29.38 -13.66 -17.11
C SER A 27 -28.85 -12.61 -18.08
N GLU A 28 -29.77 -11.97 -18.81
CA GLU A 28 -29.43 -10.94 -19.79
C GLU A 28 -28.85 -9.69 -19.13
N MET A 29 -29.44 -9.24 -18.02
CA MET A 29 -28.92 -8.09 -17.25
C MET A 29 -27.53 -8.37 -16.68
N LYS A 30 -27.29 -9.58 -16.16
CA LYS A 30 -25.95 -9.96 -15.67
C LYS A 30 -24.92 -9.95 -16.78
N LYS A 31 -25.26 -10.51 -17.94
CA LYS A 31 -24.36 -10.54 -19.10
C LYS A 31 -24.06 -9.12 -19.60
N ALA A 32 -25.11 -8.32 -19.84
CA ALA A 32 -24.95 -6.94 -20.30
C ALA A 32 -24.15 -6.09 -19.31
N TYR A 33 -24.35 -6.29 -17.99
CA TYR A 33 -23.59 -5.58 -16.97
C TYR A 33 -22.09 -5.98 -16.95
N ILE A 34 -21.80 -7.28 -17.11
CA ILE A 34 -20.43 -7.77 -17.21
C ILE A 34 -19.74 -7.21 -18.46
N ASP A 35 -20.41 -7.27 -19.60
CA ASP A 35 -19.87 -6.74 -20.88
C ASP A 35 -19.61 -5.23 -20.78
N TYR A 36 -20.52 -4.48 -20.18
CA TYR A 36 -20.34 -3.06 -19.92
C TYR A 36 -19.18 -2.80 -18.96
N ALA A 37 -19.10 -3.54 -17.84
CA ALA A 37 -18.04 -3.40 -16.85
C ALA A 37 -16.68 -3.70 -17.47
N MET A 38 -16.55 -4.77 -18.25
CA MET A 38 -15.31 -5.13 -18.96
C MET A 38 -14.91 -4.05 -19.96
N SER A 39 -15.87 -3.52 -20.72
CA SER A 39 -15.60 -2.41 -21.66
C SER A 39 -15.08 -1.17 -20.93
N VAL A 40 -15.70 -0.77 -19.81
CA VAL A 40 -15.25 0.39 -19.02
C VAL A 40 -13.87 0.16 -18.40
N ILE A 41 -13.59 -1.04 -17.90
CA ILE A 41 -12.31 -1.39 -17.27
C ILE A 41 -11.19 -1.39 -18.31
N VAL A 42 -11.34 -2.16 -19.41
CA VAL A 42 -10.26 -2.43 -20.36
C VAL A 42 -10.12 -1.31 -21.39
N SER A 43 -11.25 -0.75 -21.87
CA SER A 43 -11.25 0.14 -23.06
C SER A 43 -11.55 1.61 -22.74
N ARG A 44 -11.61 2.02 -21.45
CA ARG A 44 -11.95 3.42 -21.13
C ARG A 44 -11.19 4.02 -19.96
N ALA A 45 -11.29 3.41 -18.74
CA ALA A 45 -10.97 4.10 -17.49
C ALA A 45 -9.55 3.87 -16.99
N LEU A 46 -8.98 2.68 -17.23
CA LEU A 46 -7.68 2.30 -16.69
C LEU A 46 -6.55 2.45 -17.71
N PRO A 47 -5.35 2.87 -17.26
CA PRO A 47 -4.16 2.94 -18.10
C PRO A 47 -3.54 1.54 -18.27
N ASP A 48 -2.86 1.31 -19.40
CA ASP A 48 -1.96 0.15 -19.58
C ASP A 48 -0.66 0.40 -18.81
N VAL A 49 -0.12 -0.63 -18.16
CA VAL A 49 1.09 -0.51 -17.34
C VAL A 49 2.32 -0.14 -18.17
N ARG A 50 2.36 -0.54 -19.44
CA ARG A 50 3.50 -0.39 -20.37
C ARG A 50 3.68 1.06 -20.81
N ASP A 51 2.61 1.74 -21.25
CA ASP A 51 2.67 3.10 -21.79
C ASP A 51 1.99 4.17 -20.92
N GLY A 52 1.27 3.75 -19.87
CA GLY A 52 0.55 4.66 -18.98
C GLY A 52 -0.64 5.36 -19.62
N MET A 53 -1.08 4.95 -20.80
CA MET A 53 -2.12 5.60 -21.54
C MET A 53 -3.47 4.90 -21.42
N LYS A 54 -4.52 5.71 -21.28
CA LYS A 54 -5.88 5.26 -21.57
C LYS A 54 -6.09 5.24 -23.09
N PRO A 55 -7.03 4.44 -23.62
CA PRO A 55 -7.26 4.36 -25.07
C PRO A 55 -7.46 5.72 -25.75
N VAL A 56 -8.23 6.64 -25.14
CA VAL A 56 -8.46 7.98 -25.71
C VAL A 56 -7.16 8.79 -25.83
N HIS A 57 -6.28 8.75 -24.80
CA HIS A 57 -5.00 9.47 -24.84
C HIS A 57 -4.06 8.89 -25.88
N ARG A 58 -3.99 7.57 -25.99
CA ARG A 58 -3.19 6.86 -27.01
C ARG A 58 -3.62 7.22 -28.41
N ARG A 59 -4.94 7.25 -28.66
CA ARG A 59 -5.52 7.60 -29.96
C ARG A 59 -5.25 9.07 -30.33
N ILE A 60 -5.31 9.99 -29.37
CA ILE A 60 -4.99 11.40 -29.60
C ILE A 60 -3.52 11.57 -30.04
N LEU A 61 -2.57 10.97 -29.30
CA LEU A 61 -1.15 11.09 -29.65
C LEU A 61 -0.82 10.40 -30.96
N TYR A 62 -1.43 9.24 -31.22
CA TYR A 62 -1.23 8.51 -32.48
C TYR A 62 -1.79 9.29 -33.70
N ASP A 63 -2.99 9.87 -33.60
CA ASP A 63 -3.54 10.72 -34.67
C ASP A 63 -2.70 11.98 -34.91
N MET A 64 -2.22 12.62 -33.83
CA MET A 64 -1.31 13.75 -33.97
C MET A 64 -0.01 13.39 -34.70
N TYR A 65 0.52 12.19 -34.44
CA TYR A 65 1.70 11.67 -35.12
C TYR A 65 1.41 11.41 -36.62
N GLU A 66 0.32 10.72 -36.97
CA GLU A 66 -0.09 10.50 -38.37
C GLU A 66 -0.34 11.77 -39.11
N ALA A 67 -0.96 12.77 -38.45
CA ALA A 67 -1.23 14.09 -39.02
C ALA A 67 0.02 14.99 -39.12
N ASN A 68 1.20 14.47 -38.76
CA ASN A 68 2.49 15.16 -38.72
C ASN A 68 2.46 16.44 -37.84
N LEU A 69 1.71 16.41 -36.73
CA LEU A 69 1.61 17.49 -35.75
C LEU A 69 2.73 17.43 -34.71
N LEU A 70 3.96 17.22 -35.15
CA LEU A 70 5.14 17.12 -34.33
C LEU A 70 5.52 18.47 -33.69
N TYR A 71 6.31 18.46 -32.64
CA TYR A 71 6.72 19.68 -31.92
C TYR A 71 7.48 20.69 -32.80
N GLU A 72 8.12 20.22 -33.85
CA GLU A 72 8.87 21.06 -34.83
C GLU A 72 7.97 21.79 -35.85
N ASN A 73 6.74 21.28 -36.02
CA ASN A 73 5.81 21.77 -37.01
C ASN A 73 4.87 22.83 -36.44
N ASP A 74 4.12 23.47 -37.33
CA ASP A 74 3.14 24.50 -36.95
C ASP A 74 1.95 23.92 -36.15
N PHE A 75 1.34 24.79 -35.35
CA PHE A 75 0.08 24.48 -34.67
C PHE A 75 -1.06 24.29 -35.66
N LYS A 76 -1.95 23.36 -35.39
CA LYS A 76 -3.25 23.23 -36.06
C LYS A 76 -4.39 23.42 -35.10
N LYS A 77 -5.58 23.80 -35.63
CA LYS A 77 -6.80 23.90 -34.84
C LYS A 77 -7.09 22.57 -34.11
N SER A 78 -7.40 22.65 -32.84
CA SER A 78 -7.78 21.47 -32.03
C SER A 78 -8.94 20.69 -32.64
N ALA A 79 -9.83 21.41 -33.36
CA ALA A 79 -10.94 20.83 -34.10
C ALA A 79 -10.51 19.79 -35.15
N ALA A 80 -9.33 19.93 -35.76
CA ALA A 80 -8.82 18.94 -36.72
C ALA A 80 -8.51 17.62 -36.04
N THR A 81 -7.69 17.63 -34.97
CA THR A 81 -7.36 16.42 -34.19
C THR A 81 -8.61 15.77 -33.56
N VAL A 82 -9.51 16.58 -32.97
CA VAL A 82 -10.77 16.06 -32.41
C VAL A 82 -11.60 15.35 -33.47
N GLY A 83 -11.75 15.97 -34.65
CA GLY A 83 -12.53 15.41 -35.75
C GLY A 83 -11.91 14.12 -36.32
N ASP A 84 -10.60 14.09 -36.52
CA ASP A 84 -9.87 12.93 -37.03
C ASP A 84 -9.93 11.76 -36.04
N VAL A 85 -9.69 12.00 -34.77
CA VAL A 85 -9.77 10.96 -33.70
C VAL A 85 -11.16 10.35 -33.62
N LEU A 86 -12.23 11.19 -33.72
CA LEU A 86 -13.61 10.72 -33.72
C LEU A 86 -13.92 9.86 -34.93
N GLY A 87 -13.50 10.33 -36.13
CA GLY A 87 -13.78 9.64 -37.38
C GLY A 87 -12.99 8.35 -37.59
N LYS A 88 -11.77 8.27 -37.05
CA LYS A 88 -10.85 7.16 -37.30
C LYS A 88 -10.80 6.13 -36.20
N TYR A 89 -10.81 6.56 -34.92
CA TYR A 89 -10.40 5.70 -33.81
C TYR A 89 -11.35 5.66 -32.60
N HIS A 90 -12.04 6.76 -32.28
CA HIS A 90 -12.76 6.89 -31.00
C HIS A 90 -14.22 7.34 -31.19
N PRO A 91 -15.17 6.41 -31.43
CA PRO A 91 -16.57 6.71 -31.77
C PRO A 91 -17.39 7.14 -30.53
N HIS A 92 -16.99 8.24 -29.87
CA HIS A 92 -17.66 8.82 -28.70
C HIS A 92 -17.86 10.32 -28.89
N GLY A 93 -18.39 11.04 -27.88
CA GLY A 93 -18.64 12.48 -28.00
C GLY A 93 -17.35 13.30 -28.15
N ASP A 94 -17.42 14.35 -28.96
CA ASP A 94 -16.34 15.31 -29.25
C ASP A 94 -15.79 15.98 -27.99
N ALA A 95 -16.68 16.32 -27.04
CA ALA A 95 -16.29 16.88 -25.75
C ALA A 95 -15.33 15.96 -24.98
N SER A 96 -15.55 14.63 -25.02
CA SER A 96 -14.70 13.68 -24.29
C SER A 96 -13.27 13.62 -24.85
N VAL A 97 -13.12 13.71 -26.16
CA VAL A 97 -11.80 13.73 -26.84
C VAL A 97 -11.11 15.07 -26.58
N TYR A 98 -11.86 16.18 -26.70
CA TYR A 98 -11.30 17.50 -26.43
C TYR A 98 -10.86 17.68 -25.00
N ASP A 99 -11.67 17.30 -24.02
CA ASP A 99 -11.33 17.38 -22.60
C ASP A 99 -10.10 16.51 -22.25
N ALA A 100 -9.97 15.34 -22.88
CA ALA A 100 -8.78 14.50 -22.73
C ALA A 100 -7.53 15.21 -23.28
N MET A 101 -7.62 15.78 -24.49
CA MET A 101 -6.52 16.54 -25.12
C MET A 101 -6.15 17.78 -24.29
N VAL A 102 -7.14 18.50 -23.75
CA VAL A 102 -6.94 19.65 -22.88
C VAL A 102 -6.11 19.26 -21.66
N ARG A 103 -6.47 18.15 -20.99
CA ARG A 103 -5.70 17.66 -19.82
C ARG A 103 -4.26 17.31 -20.16
N LEU A 104 -4.02 16.75 -21.35
CA LEU A 104 -2.66 16.45 -21.83
C LEU A 104 -1.81 17.72 -22.06
N ALA A 105 -2.45 18.91 -22.18
CA ALA A 105 -1.79 20.20 -22.39
C ALA A 105 -1.65 21.05 -21.11
N GLN A 106 -2.34 20.68 -20.00
CA GLN A 106 -2.33 21.47 -18.77
C GLN A 106 -1.10 21.15 -17.92
N ASP A 107 -0.28 22.13 -17.62
CA ASP A 107 0.93 22.03 -16.79
C ASP A 107 0.66 21.88 -15.30
N PHE A 108 -0.57 22.20 -14.85
CA PHE A 108 -1.06 21.96 -13.50
C PHE A 108 -1.76 20.60 -13.35
N SER A 109 -2.03 19.90 -14.45
CA SER A 109 -2.64 18.56 -14.45
C SER A 109 -1.62 17.45 -14.67
N LEU A 110 -0.65 17.65 -15.57
CA LEU A 110 0.42 16.71 -15.87
C LEU A 110 1.77 17.28 -15.44
N ARG A 111 2.61 16.42 -14.84
CA ARG A 111 3.98 16.80 -14.44
C ARG A 111 4.86 17.12 -15.65
N TYR A 112 4.65 16.38 -16.75
CA TYR A 112 5.28 16.58 -18.07
C TYR A 112 4.19 16.56 -19.14
N PRO A 113 3.67 17.74 -19.56
CA PRO A 113 2.61 17.83 -20.56
C PRO A 113 2.99 17.18 -21.91
N LEU A 114 2.05 16.42 -22.48
CA LEU A 114 2.27 15.68 -23.73
C LEU A 114 1.76 16.43 -24.96
N VAL A 115 0.91 17.43 -24.78
CA VAL A 115 0.40 18.30 -25.82
C VAL A 115 0.83 19.73 -25.53
N GLN A 116 1.25 20.45 -26.54
CA GLN A 116 1.50 21.89 -26.48
C GLN A 116 0.26 22.62 -27.03
N GLY A 117 -0.40 23.37 -26.15
CA GLY A 117 -1.60 24.16 -26.50
C GLY A 117 -1.25 25.62 -26.80
N LYS A 118 -2.07 26.24 -27.67
CA LYS A 118 -2.04 27.68 -27.92
C LYS A 118 -3.46 28.23 -27.84
N GLY A 119 -3.68 29.19 -26.95
CA GLY A 119 -4.98 29.71 -26.55
C GLY A 119 -5.34 29.33 -25.13
N ASN A 120 -6.61 29.45 -24.75
CA ASN A 120 -7.06 29.11 -23.39
C ASN A 120 -7.38 27.62 -23.27
N PHE A 121 -6.55 26.88 -22.49
CA PHE A 121 -6.73 25.46 -22.15
C PHE A 121 -7.21 25.26 -20.70
N GLY A 122 -7.85 26.26 -20.10
CA GLY A 122 -8.29 26.23 -18.72
C GLY A 122 -7.24 26.82 -17.76
N SER A 123 -7.62 26.96 -16.50
CA SER A 123 -6.75 27.47 -15.44
C SER A 123 -6.89 26.67 -14.15
N VAL A 124 -5.98 26.90 -13.20
CA VAL A 124 -6.02 26.34 -11.84
C VAL A 124 -7.23 26.87 -11.05
N ASP A 125 -7.85 27.96 -11.50
CA ASP A 125 -9.09 28.51 -10.95
C ASP A 125 -10.33 27.74 -11.40
N GLY A 126 -10.14 26.76 -12.31
CA GLY A 126 -11.21 25.94 -12.83
C GLY A 126 -11.99 26.60 -13.96
N ASP A 127 -11.43 27.63 -14.61
CA ASP A 127 -11.98 28.16 -15.84
C ASP A 127 -12.00 27.06 -16.91
N PRO A 128 -13.11 26.94 -17.65
CA PRO A 128 -13.18 25.96 -18.73
C PRO A 128 -12.27 26.37 -19.89
N PRO A 129 -11.74 25.41 -20.66
CA PRO A 129 -11.03 25.72 -21.91
C PRO A 129 -11.95 26.41 -22.91
N ALA A 130 -11.36 27.23 -23.77
CA ALA A 130 -12.09 27.76 -24.91
C ALA A 130 -12.53 26.63 -25.86
N ALA A 131 -13.62 26.82 -26.59
CA ALA A 131 -14.08 25.80 -27.53
C ALA A 131 -13.00 25.42 -28.55
N TYR A 132 -12.91 24.14 -28.90
CA TYR A 132 -11.84 23.55 -29.74
C TYR A 132 -11.65 24.21 -31.13
N ARG A 133 -12.64 24.95 -31.62
CA ARG A 133 -12.53 25.75 -32.85
C ARG A 133 -11.63 27.00 -32.72
N TYR A 134 -11.38 27.46 -31.47
CA TYR A 134 -10.53 28.63 -31.20
C TYR A 134 -9.12 28.22 -30.80
N THR A 135 -8.93 27.10 -30.11
CA THR A 135 -7.63 26.61 -29.64
C THR A 135 -6.85 25.93 -30.77
N GLU A 136 -5.54 25.91 -30.60
CA GLU A 136 -4.60 25.23 -31.51
C GLU A 136 -3.71 24.31 -30.66
N ALA A 137 -3.33 23.17 -31.21
CA ALA A 137 -2.53 22.17 -30.51
C ALA A 137 -1.53 21.49 -31.44
N LYS A 138 -0.46 21.00 -30.87
CA LYS A 138 0.54 20.07 -31.44
C LYS A 138 1.16 19.22 -30.32
N MET A 139 1.93 18.20 -30.71
CA MET A 139 2.68 17.38 -29.77
C MET A 139 3.73 18.23 -29.03
N SER A 140 3.97 17.94 -27.77
CA SER A 140 5.10 18.50 -27.01
C SER A 140 6.39 17.77 -27.39
N LYS A 141 7.54 18.35 -27.02
CA LYS A 141 8.84 17.77 -27.34
C LYS A 141 9.05 16.39 -26.69
N ILE A 142 8.57 16.19 -25.48
CA ILE A 142 8.69 14.92 -24.75
C ILE A 142 7.74 13.85 -25.29
N SER A 143 6.56 14.25 -25.80
CA SER A 143 5.58 13.28 -26.31
C SER A 143 6.05 12.53 -27.56
N ALA A 144 7.02 13.08 -28.31
CA ALA A 144 7.64 12.37 -29.42
C ALA A 144 8.31 11.06 -28.96
N LEU A 145 8.80 11.01 -27.71
CA LEU A 145 9.40 9.79 -27.13
C LEU A 145 8.37 8.66 -26.93
N MET A 146 7.09 8.99 -26.81
CA MET A 146 6.02 7.98 -26.70
C MET A 146 5.87 7.16 -27.99
N LEU A 147 6.17 7.77 -29.16
CA LEU A 147 5.91 7.22 -30.48
C LEU A 147 7.19 6.93 -31.26
N THR A 148 8.36 7.14 -30.67
CA THR A 148 9.65 6.89 -31.32
C THR A 148 9.73 5.46 -31.79
N ASP A 149 10.14 5.26 -33.05
CA ASP A 149 10.31 3.95 -33.70
C ASP A 149 8.99 3.14 -33.86
N ILE A 150 7.82 3.75 -33.77
CA ILE A 150 6.54 3.05 -33.92
C ILE A 150 6.39 2.41 -35.32
N GLU A 151 7.01 3.01 -36.36
CA GLU A 151 7.03 2.48 -37.73
C GLU A 151 7.96 1.28 -37.93
N LYS A 152 8.76 0.94 -36.91
CA LYS A 152 9.71 -0.19 -36.96
C LYS A 152 9.15 -1.49 -36.38
N ASN A 153 7.82 -1.65 -36.43
CA ASN A 153 7.12 -2.84 -35.92
C ASN A 153 7.40 -3.15 -34.43
N THR A 154 7.62 -2.12 -33.63
CA THR A 154 7.97 -2.21 -32.20
C THR A 154 6.79 -2.59 -31.31
N VAL A 155 5.56 -2.37 -31.77
CA VAL A 155 4.31 -2.66 -31.05
C VAL A 155 3.31 -3.34 -31.97
N ASP A 156 2.30 -3.99 -31.37
CA ASP A 156 1.23 -4.63 -32.10
C ASP A 156 0.16 -3.64 -32.47
N TYR A 157 -0.50 -3.88 -33.62
CA TYR A 157 -1.61 -3.09 -34.12
C TYR A 157 -2.89 -3.93 -34.10
N VAL A 158 -3.97 -3.31 -33.62
CA VAL A 158 -5.31 -3.89 -33.58
C VAL A 158 -6.22 -3.15 -34.58
N PRO A 159 -7.29 -3.78 -35.07
CA PRO A 159 -8.30 -3.09 -35.87
C PRO A 159 -8.96 -1.97 -35.05
N ASN A 160 -9.32 -0.86 -35.72
CA ASN A 160 -10.14 0.17 -35.13
C ASN A 160 -11.62 -0.29 -35.00
N TYR A 161 -12.51 0.59 -34.54
CA TYR A 161 -13.92 0.26 -34.24
C TYR A 161 -14.75 -0.23 -35.49
N ASP A 162 -14.34 0.09 -36.71
CA ASP A 162 -15.02 -0.29 -37.96
C ASP A 162 -14.20 -1.23 -38.84
N ASP A 163 -13.10 -1.81 -38.33
CA ASP A 163 -12.18 -2.74 -39.01
C ASP A 163 -11.52 -2.22 -40.29
N LYS A 164 -11.60 -0.89 -40.57
CA LYS A 164 -11.01 -0.32 -41.79
C LYS A 164 -9.58 0.18 -41.59
N LEU A 165 -9.24 0.62 -40.39
CA LEU A 165 -7.92 1.12 -40.02
C LEU A 165 -7.33 0.28 -38.89
N LYS A 166 -6.06 0.50 -38.63
CA LYS A 166 -5.37 -0.12 -37.49
C LYS A 166 -4.89 0.97 -36.53
N GLU A 167 -4.96 0.68 -35.26
CA GLU A 167 -4.43 1.51 -34.19
C GLU A 167 -3.43 0.70 -33.34
N PRO A 168 -2.44 1.33 -32.71
CA PRO A 168 -1.51 0.62 -31.84
C PRO A 168 -2.21 0.15 -30.57
N ASP A 169 -2.00 -1.11 -30.16
CA ASP A 169 -2.50 -1.66 -28.89
C ASP A 169 -1.84 -0.95 -27.68
N VAL A 170 -0.56 -0.61 -27.85
CA VAL A 170 0.27 0.11 -26.88
C VAL A 170 1.27 1.00 -27.62
N LEU A 171 1.77 2.07 -27.00
CA LEU A 171 2.84 2.89 -27.56
C LEU A 171 4.23 2.39 -27.16
N PRO A 172 5.30 2.63 -27.95
CA PRO A 172 6.67 2.27 -27.57
C PRO A 172 7.14 2.89 -26.25
N SER A 173 6.69 4.10 -25.94
CA SER A 173 6.85 4.77 -24.65
C SER A 173 8.28 4.73 -24.07
N ARG A 174 9.24 5.40 -24.75
CA ARG A 174 10.66 5.39 -24.34
C ARG A 174 10.93 6.01 -22.96
N PHE A 175 9.98 6.71 -22.36
CA PHE A 175 10.08 7.15 -20.97
C PHE A 175 8.91 6.57 -20.14
N PRO A 176 9.08 6.37 -18.84
CA PRO A 176 8.13 5.66 -17.98
C PRO A 176 6.91 6.54 -17.63
N ASN A 177 6.07 6.84 -18.64
CA ASN A 177 4.99 7.79 -18.57
C ASN A 177 3.98 7.50 -17.44
N LEU A 178 3.69 6.22 -17.16
CA LEU A 178 2.74 5.86 -16.10
C LEU A 178 3.19 6.37 -14.72
N LEU A 179 4.47 6.25 -14.39
CA LEU A 179 5.03 6.75 -13.13
C LEU A 179 5.23 8.27 -13.16
N VAL A 180 5.75 8.79 -14.28
CA VAL A 180 6.14 10.19 -14.41
C VAL A 180 4.94 11.13 -14.41
N ASN A 181 3.88 10.82 -15.17
CA ASN A 181 2.66 11.63 -15.26
C ASN A 181 1.51 11.11 -14.38
N GLY A 182 1.59 9.87 -13.93
CA GLY A 182 0.50 9.25 -13.19
C GLY A 182 -0.75 9.01 -14.03
N SER A 183 -1.82 8.54 -13.41
CA SER A 183 -3.13 8.38 -14.03
C SER A 183 -4.22 8.29 -12.96
N ALA A 184 -5.36 8.94 -13.19
CA ALA A 184 -6.54 8.81 -12.33
C ALA A 184 -7.74 8.37 -13.17
N GLY A 185 -8.54 7.42 -12.67
CA GLY A 185 -9.71 6.92 -13.37
C GLY A 185 -10.66 6.14 -12.50
N ILE A 186 -11.95 6.22 -12.82
CA ILE A 186 -13.03 5.51 -12.11
C ILE A 186 -13.62 4.49 -13.08
N ALA A 187 -13.49 3.22 -12.75
CA ALA A 187 -14.08 2.10 -13.49
C ALA A 187 -15.23 1.48 -12.69
N VAL A 188 -15.83 0.43 -13.22
CA VAL A 188 -16.89 -0.31 -12.52
C VAL A 188 -16.26 -1.17 -11.41
N GLY A 189 -16.61 -0.89 -10.16
CA GLY A 189 -16.14 -1.63 -9.00
C GLY A 189 -14.70 -1.34 -8.56
N MET A 190 -13.95 -0.51 -9.27
CA MET A 190 -12.55 -0.16 -8.95
C MET A 190 -12.18 1.23 -9.45
N ALA A 191 -11.13 1.80 -8.87
CA ALA A 191 -10.58 3.07 -9.30
C ALA A 191 -9.05 3.02 -9.28
N THR A 192 -8.42 3.78 -10.16
CA THR A 192 -6.98 4.03 -10.16
C THR A 192 -6.71 5.48 -9.79
N ASN A 193 -5.64 5.71 -9.03
CA ASN A 193 -5.15 7.04 -8.70
C ASN A 193 -3.64 6.97 -8.47
N ILE A 194 -2.90 6.93 -9.57
CA ILE A 194 -1.44 6.84 -9.60
C ILE A 194 -0.90 8.27 -9.61
N PRO A 195 -0.14 8.69 -8.58
CA PRO A 195 0.42 10.03 -8.54
C PRO A 195 1.57 10.19 -9.55
N PRO A 196 1.83 11.43 -10.01
CA PRO A 196 3.02 11.74 -10.82
C PRO A 196 4.30 11.71 -9.97
N HIS A 197 5.45 11.50 -10.65
CA HIS A 197 6.78 11.46 -10.04
C HIS A 197 7.79 12.27 -10.85
N ASN A 198 8.90 12.62 -10.21
CA ASN A 198 10.02 13.28 -10.87
C ASN A 198 10.70 12.32 -11.86
N LEU A 199 10.95 12.80 -13.09
CA LEU A 199 11.55 12.00 -14.15
C LEU A 199 12.96 11.52 -13.79
N THR A 200 13.78 12.37 -13.19
CA THR A 200 15.15 12.05 -12.78
C THR A 200 15.14 10.91 -11.76
N GLU A 201 14.30 11.00 -10.73
CA GLU A 201 14.18 9.99 -9.68
C GLU A 201 13.70 8.65 -10.25
N VAL A 202 12.68 8.68 -11.13
CA VAL A 202 12.15 7.45 -11.73
C VAL A 202 13.18 6.77 -12.63
N VAL A 203 13.91 7.54 -13.43
CA VAL A 203 15.00 6.99 -14.27
C VAL A 203 16.10 6.38 -13.42
N ASP A 204 16.54 7.08 -12.35
CA ASP A 204 17.55 6.55 -11.43
C ASP A 204 17.07 5.28 -10.73
N GLY A 205 15.80 5.22 -10.36
CA GLY A 205 15.20 4.01 -9.81
C GLY A 205 15.14 2.85 -10.80
N ILE A 206 14.80 3.09 -12.07
CA ILE A 206 14.79 2.05 -13.11
C ILE A 206 16.22 1.53 -13.35
N ILE A 207 17.22 2.43 -13.45
CA ILE A 207 18.62 2.05 -13.61
C ILE A 207 19.09 1.20 -12.41
N ALA A 208 18.72 1.58 -11.19
CA ALA A 208 19.05 0.81 -9.99
C ALA A 208 18.44 -0.60 -10.00
N VAL A 209 17.21 -0.76 -10.50
CA VAL A 209 16.57 -2.07 -10.67
C VAL A 209 17.28 -2.92 -11.74
N ILE A 210 17.75 -2.32 -12.83
CA ILE A 210 18.52 -3.04 -13.87
C ILE A 210 19.87 -3.48 -13.32
N ASP A 211 20.55 -2.64 -12.51
CA ASP A 211 21.85 -2.94 -11.92
C ASP A 211 21.77 -3.98 -10.81
N ASP A 212 20.72 -3.93 -9.98
CA ASP A 212 20.44 -4.91 -8.93
C ASP A 212 18.99 -5.42 -9.01
N PRO A 213 18.77 -6.56 -9.68
CA PRO A 213 17.45 -7.18 -9.76
C PRO A 213 16.85 -7.61 -8.41
N MET A 214 17.64 -7.61 -7.33
CA MET A 214 17.18 -7.99 -5.99
C MET A 214 16.95 -6.77 -5.06
N ILE A 215 17.08 -5.55 -5.59
CA ILE A 215 16.88 -4.31 -4.83
C ILE A 215 15.52 -4.32 -4.12
N THR A 216 15.53 -3.99 -2.84
CA THR A 216 14.31 -3.91 -2.03
C THR A 216 13.53 -2.62 -2.29
N THR A 217 12.24 -2.59 -1.89
CA THR A 217 11.42 -1.38 -2.02
C THR A 217 11.99 -0.22 -1.20
N GLU A 218 12.55 -0.49 -0.02
CA GLU A 218 13.19 0.50 0.85
C GLU A 218 14.42 1.12 0.19
N GLU A 219 15.27 0.32 -0.43
CA GLU A 219 16.43 0.80 -1.19
C GLU A 219 15.99 1.59 -2.42
N LEU A 220 14.97 1.11 -3.14
CA LEU A 220 14.39 1.81 -4.28
C LEU A 220 13.84 3.20 -3.90
N MET A 221 13.30 3.35 -2.69
CA MET A 221 12.84 4.63 -2.15
C MET A 221 13.98 5.63 -1.85
N THR A 222 15.24 5.21 -1.90
CA THR A 222 16.37 6.16 -1.86
C THR A 222 16.53 6.91 -3.18
N HIS A 223 16.13 6.29 -4.29
CA HIS A 223 16.12 6.88 -5.63
C HIS A 223 14.79 7.58 -5.92
N ILE A 224 13.64 6.91 -5.68
CA ILE A 224 12.29 7.45 -5.88
C ILE A 224 11.71 7.82 -4.52
N GLN A 225 11.94 9.05 -4.09
CA GLN A 225 11.59 9.49 -2.74
C GLN A 225 10.09 9.55 -2.48
N GLY A 226 9.29 9.82 -3.50
CA GLY A 226 7.84 9.95 -3.40
C GLY A 226 7.21 10.65 -4.61
N PRO A 227 5.88 10.85 -4.59
CA PRO A 227 5.17 11.62 -5.60
C PRO A 227 5.74 13.02 -5.78
N ASP A 228 5.68 13.55 -7.00
CA ASP A 228 6.11 14.89 -7.36
C ASP A 228 5.02 15.57 -8.20
N PHE A 229 4.20 16.38 -7.54
CA PHE A 229 3.02 16.99 -8.15
C PHE A 229 3.37 18.24 -8.95
N PRO A 230 2.67 18.51 -10.08
CA PRO A 230 2.94 19.68 -10.91
C PRO A 230 2.69 21.00 -10.19
N THR A 231 1.77 21.03 -9.22
CA THR A 231 1.43 22.22 -8.42
C THR A 231 2.30 22.40 -7.18
N GLY A 232 3.33 21.54 -6.98
CA GLY A 232 4.20 21.58 -5.80
C GLY A 232 3.51 21.07 -4.53
N GLY A 233 3.57 21.88 -3.46
CA GLY A 233 3.05 21.56 -2.14
C GLY A 233 4.00 20.69 -1.31
N VAL A 234 3.55 20.34 -0.11
CA VAL A 234 4.34 19.60 0.88
C VAL A 234 3.63 18.31 1.26
N ILE A 235 4.29 17.17 1.08
CA ILE A 235 3.80 15.86 1.56
C ILE A 235 4.21 15.72 3.03
N MET A 236 3.24 15.42 3.89
CA MET A 236 3.45 15.28 5.32
C MET A 236 3.68 13.80 5.69
N GLY A 237 4.94 13.45 6.01
CA GLY A 237 5.35 12.09 6.40
C GLY A 237 5.61 11.13 5.24
N LYS A 238 6.40 10.09 5.48
CA LYS A 238 6.81 9.08 4.49
C LYS A 238 6.04 7.76 4.57
N SER A 239 5.30 7.50 5.65
CA SER A 239 4.63 6.21 5.88
C SER A 239 3.59 5.89 4.82
N GLY A 240 2.78 6.89 4.42
CA GLY A 240 1.80 6.72 3.36
C GLY A 240 2.42 6.39 2.00
N ILE A 241 3.60 6.97 1.70
CA ILE A 241 4.38 6.66 0.49
C ILE A 241 4.89 5.22 0.55
N ARG A 242 5.53 4.83 1.67
CA ARG A 242 6.03 3.47 1.88
C ARG A 242 4.92 2.43 1.69
N ASN A 243 3.77 2.63 2.34
CA ASN A 243 2.63 1.74 2.19
C ASN A 243 2.15 1.64 0.73
N ALA A 244 2.09 2.77 0.01
CA ALA A 244 1.70 2.78 -1.40
C ALA A 244 2.66 1.98 -2.26
N TYR A 245 3.97 2.13 -2.06
CA TYR A 245 4.99 1.47 -2.88
C TYR A 245 5.14 -0.02 -2.58
N THR A 246 4.85 -0.45 -1.34
CA THR A 246 4.92 -1.87 -0.95
C THR A 246 3.64 -2.65 -1.24
N THR A 247 2.47 -2.01 -1.14
CA THR A 247 1.17 -2.71 -1.23
C THR A 247 0.31 -2.28 -2.41
N GLY A 248 0.74 -1.28 -3.18
CA GLY A 248 -0.05 -0.65 -4.23
C GLY A 248 -1.16 0.27 -3.71
N ARG A 249 -1.31 0.45 -2.40
CA ARG A 249 -2.31 1.34 -1.78
C ARG A 249 -1.70 2.14 -0.65
N GLY A 250 -1.97 3.44 -0.64
CA GLY A 250 -1.49 4.34 0.41
C GLY A 250 -2.34 5.59 0.51
N LYS A 251 -2.08 6.37 1.57
CA LYS A 251 -2.75 7.63 1.82
C LYS A 251 -1.69 8.63 2.24
N ILE A 252 -1.52 9.70 1.48
CA ILE A 252 -0.63 10.80 1.82
C ILE A 252 -1.42 12.06 2.14
N ILE A 253 -0.88 12.88 3.03
CA ILE A 253 -1.43 14.19 3.33
C ILE A 253 -0.61 15.20 2.54
N LEU A 254 -1.28 15.98 1.70
CA LEU A 254 -0.69 17.03 0.89
C LEU A 254 -1.11 18.39 1.44
N ARG A 255 -0.14 19.25 1.72
CA ARG A 255 -0.34 20.56 2.32
C ARG A 255 0.11 21.65 1.35
N ALA A 256 -0.64 22.74 1.32
CA ALA A 256 -0.24 23.97 0.63
C ALA A 256 1.08 24.51 1.22
N LYS A 257 1.92 25.11 0.39
CA LYS A 257 3.07 25.88 0.85
C LYS A 257 2.61 27.29 1.18
N ALA A 258 2.75 27.65 2.44
CA ALA A 258 2.32 28.94 2.94
C ALA A 258 3.38 29.55 3.85
N GLU A 259 3.62 30.82 3.70
CA GLU A 259 4.58 31.60 4.47
C GLU A 259 3.85 32.73 5.21
N ILE A 260 4.33 33.05 6.40
CA ILE A 260 3.83 34.19 7.17
C ILE A 260 4.75 35.38 6.89
N GLU A 261 4.17 36.42 6.29
CA GLU A 261 4.87 37.67 5.99
C GLU A 261 4.33 38.80 6.89
N GLU A 262 5.21 39.69 7.36
CA GLU A 262 4.83 40.93 8.05
C GLU A 262 4.73 42.07 7.03
N HIS A 263 3.58 42.74 7.00
CA HIS A 263 3.32 43.85 6.08
C HIS A 263 2.53 44.96 6.77
N ASN A 264 3.09 46.18 6.83
CA ASN A 264 2.46 47.36 7.46
C ASN A 264 1.92 47.09 8.87
N ASP A 265 2.78 46.60 9.78
CA ASP A 265 2.44 46.22 11.16
C ASP A 265 1.29 45.19 11.29
N ARG A 266 1.04 44.36 10.25
CA ARG A 266 0.10 43.25 10.27
C ARG A 266 0.74 42.03 9.66
N ASN A 267 0.35 40.89 10.17
CA ASN A 267 0.74 39.61 9.58
C ASN A 267 -0.21 39.24 8.45
N ARG A 268 0.33 38.62 7.42
CA ARG A 268 -0.42 38.00 6.34
C ARG A 268 0.10 36.60 6.05
N ILE A 269 -0.78 35.73 5.63
CA ILE A 269 -0.41 34.38 5.18
C ILE A 269 -0.43 34.42 3.66
N VAL A 270 0.70 34.08 3.04
CA VAL A 270 0.87 34.02 1.59
C VAL A 270 0.99 32.57 1.17
N VAL A 271 0.05 32.10 0.37
CA VAL A 271 0.05 30.74 -0.18
C VAL A 271 0.63 30.79 -1.59
N THR A 272 1.75 30.10 -1.78
CA THR A 272 2.50 30.06 -3.04
C THR A 272 2.27 28.77 -3.83
N GLU A 273 1.88 27.68 -3.16
CA GLU A 273 1.56 26.40 -3.77
C GLU A 273 0.33 25.80 -3.12
N ILE A 274 -0.54 25.18 -3.90
CA ILE A 274 -1.77 24.52 -3.42
C ILE A 274 -1.71 23.01 -3.67
N PRO A 275 -2.42 22.20 -2.86
CA PRO A 275 -2.47 20.76 -3.08
C PRO A 275 -2.97 20.40 -4.47
N TYR A 276 -2.42 19.33 -5.01
CA TYR A 276 -2.76 18.86 -6.36
C TYR A 276 -4.26 18.57 -6.50
N GLN A 277 -4.83 18.98 -7.64
CA GLN A 277 -6.26 18.89 -7.97
C GLN A 277 -7.18 19.81 -7.14
N VAL A 278 -6.67 20.68 -6.32
CA VAL A 278 -7.46 21.70 -5.62
C VAL A 278 -7.72 22.89 -6.57
N ASN A 279 -8.96 23.32 -6.62
CA ASN A 279 -9.37 24.52 -7.35
C ASN A 279 -9.13 25.76 -6.49
N LYS A 280 -8.27 26.68 -6.96
CA LYS A 280 -7.84 27.87 -6.19
C LYS A 280 -9.01 28.82 -5.89
N ALA A 281 -9.86 29.13 -6.86
CA ALA A 281 -11.00 30.03 -6.69
C ALA A 281 -12.04 29.45 -5.69
N LYS A 282 -12.29 28.13 -5.74
CA LYS A 282 -13.18 27.48 -4.76
C LYS A 282 -12.56 27.46 -3.36
N LEU A 283 -11.25 27.27 -3.26
CA LEU A 283 -10.55 27.34 -1.98
C LEU A 283 -10.69 28.74 -1.35
N GLU A 284 -10.42 29.80 -2.11
CA GLU A 284 -10.59 31.18 -1.64
C GLU A 284 -12.04 31.46 -1.21
N LYS A 285 -13.00 31.08 -2.03
CA LYS A 285 -14.43 31.23 -1.70
C LYS A 285 -14.78 30.51 -0.39
N HIS A 286 -14.30 29.29 -0.21
CA HIS A 286 -14.55 28.50 1.00
C HIS A 286 -13.91 29.12 2.25
N ILE A 287 -12.70 29.67 2.13
CA ILE A 287 -12.07 30.44 3.22
C ILE A 287 -12.98 31.60 3.63
N ASN A 288 -13.46 32.39 2.67
CA ASN A 288 -14.35 33.52 2.94
C ASN A 288 -15.70 33.11 3.56
N GLU A 289 -16.25 31.96 3.17
CA GLU A 289 -17.44 31.38 3.79
C GLU A 289 -17.20 31.00 5.26
N LEU A 290 -16.07 30.34 5.58
CA LEU A 290 -15.71 29.97 6.95
C LEU A 290 -15.49 31.18 7.87
N VAL A 291 -14.92 32.26 7.32
CA VAL A 291 -14.76 33.54 8.05
C VAL A 291 -16.13 34.17 8.34
N ARG A 292 -17.01 34.23 7.32
CA ARG A 292 -18.38 34.77 7.50
C ARG A 292 -19.22 33.97 8.51
N ASP A 293 -19.06 32.65 8.49
CA ASP A 293 -19.75 31.72 9.38
C ASP A 293 -19.13 31.67 10.79
N GLY A 294 -18.05 32.43 11.06
CA GLY A 294 -17.38 32.50 12.37
C GLY A 294 -16.63 31.24 12.79
N LYS A 295 -16.35 30.34 11.84
CA LYS A 295 -15.57 29.11 12.10
C LYS A 295 -14.07 29.34 12.15
N ILE A 296 -13.58 30.32 11.39
CA ILE A 296 -12.19 30.82 11.45
C ILE A 296 -12.24 32.31 11.79
N ASP A 297 -11.69 32.66 12.94
CA ASP A 297 -11.48 34.07 13.30
C ASP A 297 -10.04 34.50 13.00
N GLY A 298 -9.81 35.80 13.01
CA GLY A 298 -8.48 36.37 12.82
C GLY A 298 -8.15 36.77 11.36
N ILE A 299 -8.98 36.41 10.38
CA ILE A 299 -8.84 36.83 8.97
C ILE A 299 -9.58 38.13 8.74
N SER A 300 -8.93 39.07 8.05
CA SER A 300 -9.50 40.36 7.65
C SER A 300 -10.05 40.35 6.23
N SER A 301 -9.30 39.86 5.29
CA SER A 301 -9.67 39.73 3.87
C SER A 301 -8.79 38.71 3.15
N THR A 302 -9.24 38.24 1.99
CA THR A 302 -8.42 37.42 1.08
C THR A 302 -8.28 38.16 -0.26
N ARG A 303 -7.17 37.95 -0.94
CA ARG A 303 -6.90 38.50 -2.27
C ARG A 303 -6.10 37.50 -3.09
N ASP A 304 -6.51 37.33 -4.33
CA ASP A 304 -5.75 36.56 -5.30
C ASP A 304 -4.84 37.52 -6.10
N GLU A 305 -3.54 37.40 -5.87
CA GLU A 305 -2.50 38.19 -6.56
C GLU A 305 -1.74 37.30 -7.57
N SER A 306 -2.30 36.11 -7.93
CA SER A 306 -1.64 35.17 -8.84
C SER A 306 -1.51 35.74 -10.25
N THR A 307 -0.36 35.46 -10.86
CA THR A 307 -0.05 35.75 -12.27
C THR A 307 0.36 34.44 -12.98
N GLU A 308 1.64 34.26 -13.31
CA GLU A 308 2.19 32.98 -13.77
C GLU A 308 2.39 32.01 -12.60
N HIS A 309 2.56 32.57 -11.38
CA HIS A 309 2.71 31.80 -10.14
C HIS A 309 1.54 32.08 -9.19
N ILE A 310 1.18 31.05 -8.43
CA ILE A 310 0.12 31.17 -7.42
C ILE A 310 0.61 32.10 -6.32
N ARG A 311 -0.23 33.08 -5.97
CA ARG A 311 -0.02 33.98 -4.83
C ARG A 311 -1.39 34.36 -4.24
N LEU A 312 -1.90 33.51 -3.33
CA LEU A 312 -3.12 33.80 -2.58
C LEU A 312 -2.74 34.44 -1.24
N VAL A 313 -3.13 35.68 -1.03
CA VAL A 313 -2.81 36.47 0.16
C VAL A 313 -4.01 36.50 1.10
N ILE A 314 -3.79 36.10 2.34
CA ILE A 314 -4.78 36.10 3.43
C ILE A 314 -4.33 37.12 4.47
N GLU A 315 -5.00 38.25 4.52
CA GLU A 315 -4.69 39.33 5.45
C GLU A 315 -5.26 39.02 6.83
N LEU A 316 -4.46 39.20 7.89
CA LEU A 316 -4.87 38.92 9.25
C LEU A 316 -5.31 40.22 10.00
N LYS A 317 -6.15 40.06 11.03
CA LYS A 317 -6.45 41.11 12.00
C LYS A 317 -5.20 41.37 12.88
N ARG A 318 -5.07 42.57 13.45
CA ARG A 318 -3.87 42.95 14.23
C ARG A 318 -3.57 42.03 15.41
N ASP A 319 -4.59 41.55 16.08
CA ASP A 319 -4.48 40.75 17.31
C ASP A 319 -4.50 39.22 17.02
N ALA A 320 -4.50 38.81 15.75
CA ALA A 320 -4.57 37.43 15.39
C ALA A 320 -3.20 36.76 15.43
N ASN A 321 -3.13 35.59 16.06
CA ASN A 321 -1.94 34.74 16.00
C ASN A 321 -1.88 34.01 14.63
N PRO A 322 -0.89 34.30 13.77
CA PRO A 322 -0.85 33.77 12.42
C PRO A 322 -0.71 32.25 12.37
N ASN A 323 -0.01 31.64 13.34
CA ASN A 323 0.14 30.19 13.41
C ASN A 323 -1.18 29.48 13.73
N VAL A 324 -2.01 30.07 14.62
CA VAL A 324 -3.33 29.53 14.97
C VAL A 324 -4.27 29.61 13.76
N VAL A 325 -4.27 30.72 13.05
CA VAL A 325 -5.07 30.91 11.84
C VAL A 325 -4.62 29.92 10.75
N LEU A 326 -3.31 29.78 10.52
CA LEU A 326 -2.77 28.85 9.54
C LEU A 326 -3.15 27.40 9.88
N ASN A 327 -3.07 26.98 11.14
CA ASN A 327 -3.48 25.64 11.55
C ASN A 327 -4.99 25.41 11.36
N ASN A 328 -5.81 26.43 11.60
CA ASN A 328 -7.25 26.35 11.34
C ASN A 328 -7.55 26.26 9.83
N LEU A 329 -6.81 26.97 8.98
CA LEU A 329 -6.91 26.86 7.54
C LEU A 329 -6.56 25.45 7.07
N PHE A 330 -5.48 24.85 7.56
CA PHE A 330 -5.14 23.45 7.26
C PHE A 330 -6.20 22.47 7.74
N LYS A 331 -6.85 22.72 8.88
CA LYS A 331 -7.85 21.83 9.46
C LYS A 331 -9.20 21.88 8.74
N TYR A 332 -9.63 23.06 8.31
CA TYR A 332 -10.99 23.30 7.83
C TYR A 332 -11.11 23.53 6.33
N THR A 333 -10.00 23.66 5.61
CA THR A 333 -9.99 23.93 4.16
C THR A 333 -9.12 22.92 3.39
N GLN A 334 -9.21 22.98 2.06
CA GLN A 334 -8.34 22.20 1.17
C GLN A 334 -6.90 22.75 1.05
N MET A 335 -6.46 23.66 1.93
CA MET A 335 -5.05 23.95 2.10
C MET A 335 -4.28 22.73 2.63
N GLN A 336 -4.96 21.79 3.23
CA GLN A 336 -4.47 20.43 3.48
C GLN A 336 -5.53 19.44 3.00
N ASP A 337 -5.13 18.54 2.14
CA ASP A 337 -6.01 17.48 1.60
C ASP A 337 -5.32 16.13 1.62
N THR A 338 -6.12 15.08 1.50
CA THR A 338 -5.63 13.72 1.48
C THR A 338 -5.67 13.15 0.08
N PHE A 339 -4.51 12.76 -0.43
CA PHE A 339 -4.40 12.06 -1.69
C PHE A 339 -4.33 10.54 -1.43
N GLY A 340 -5.37 9.82 -1.88
CA GLY A 340 -5.41 8.35 -1.80
C GLY A 340 -4.71 7.74 -2.99
N ILE A 341 -3.58 7.06 -2.77
CA ILE A 341 -2.81 6.38 -3.82
C ILE A 341 -3.41 5.00 -4.07
N ILE A 342 -3.68 4.68 -5.33
CA ILE A 342 -4.12 3.36 -5.78
C ILE A 342 -3.37 3.06 -7.09
N LEU A 343 -2.37 2.20 -7.01
CA LEU A 343 -1.51 1.83 -8.15
C LEU A 343 -2.18 0.70 -8.95
N LEU A 344 -3.33 0.98 -9.54
CA LEU A 344 -4.09 0.03 -10.36
C LEU A 344 -3.86 0.32 -11.84
N ALA A 345 -3.38 -0.66 -12.59
CA ALA A 345 -3.18 -0.58 -14.03
C ALA A 345 -3.59 -1.88 -14.73
N LEU A 346 -3.69 -1.85 -16.05
CA LEU A 346 -3.92 -3.03 -16.87
C LEU A 346 -2.60 -3.74 -17.15
N VAL A 347 -2.54 -5.01 -16.82
CA VAL A 347 -1.48 -5.95 -17.19
C VAL A 347 -2.13 -7.04 -18.03
N ASP A 348 -1.74 -7.17 -19.30
CA ASP A 348 -2.35 -8.11 -20.25
C ASP A 348 -3.90 -8.02 -20.27
N LYS A 349 -4.40 -6.78 -20.33
CA LYS A 349 -5.84 -6.44 -20.32
C LYS A 349 -6.58 -6.85 -19.03
N GLN A 350 -5.86 -7.20 -17.96
CA GLN A 350 -6.42 -7.50 -16.64
C GLN A 350 -6.06 -6.42 -15.63
N PRO A 351 -7.01 -5.90 -14.83
CA PRO A 351 -6.74 -4.90 -13.82
C PRO A 351 -6.00 -5.54 -12.63
N LYS A 352 -4.82 -5.01 -12.31
CA LYS A 352 -4.00 -5.44 -11.16
C LYS A 352 -3.57 -4.24 -10.33
N ILE A 353 -3.59 -4.42 -9.01
CA ILE A 353 -2.93 -3.48 -8.10
C ILE A 353 -1.47 -3.90 -8.04
N LEU A 354 -0.59 -2.95 -8.32
CA LEU A 354 0.83 -3.19 -8.48
C LEU A 354 1.61 -2.47 -7.38
N THR A 355 2.74 -3.03 -6.99
CA THR A 355 3.76 -2.34 -6.20
C THR A 355 4.59 -1.44 -7.12
N LEU A 356 5.36 -0.50 -6.54
CA LEU A 356 6.28 0.34 -7.33
C LEU A 356 7.27 -0.53 -8.12
N ARG A 357 7.80 -1.58 -7.49
CA ARG A 357 8.74 -2.51 -8.11
C ARG A 357 8.13 -3.20 -9.32
N GLU A 358 6.94 -3.76 -9.19
CA GLU A 358 6.25 -4.43 -10.30
C GLU A 358 5.97 -3.50 -11.47
N MET A 359 5.62 -2.22 -11.21
CA MET A 359 5.42 -1.23 -12.28
C MET A 359 6.69 -0.98 -13.07
N ILE A 360 7.85 -0.93 -12.40
CA ILE A 360 9.16 -0.77 -13.04
C ILE A 360 9.53 -2.02 -13.82
N ASP A 361 9.30 -3.21 -13.26
CA ASP A 361 9.58 -4.48 -13.93
C ASP A 361 8.79 -4.62 -15.24
N TYR A 362 7.49 -4.29 -15.24
CA TYR A 362 6.66 -4.29 -16.46
C TYR A 362 7.12 -3.25 -17.48
N TYR A 363 7.59 -2.10 -17.04
CA TYR A 363 8.14 -1.10 -17.94
C TYR A 363 9.45 -1.58 -18.58
N ILE A 364 10.38 -2.16 -17.82
CA ILE A 364 11.64 -2.73 -18.33
C ILE A 364 11.33 -3.81 -19.35
N ALA A 365 10.47 -4.78 -19.02
CA ALA A 365 10.09 -5.86 -19.93
C ALA A 365 9.47 -5.34 -21.24
N HIS A 366 8.67 -4.26 -21.16
CA HIS A 366 8.14 -3.62 -22.37
C HIS A 366 9.25 -2.98 -23.21
N GLN A 367 10.23 -2.31 -22.59
CA GLN A 367 11.36 -1.71 -23.31
C GLN A 367 12.26 -2.76 -23.94
N GLU A 368 12.47 -3.91 -23.30
CA GLU A 368 13.19 -5.06 -23.86
C GLU A 368 12.51 -5.57 -25.14
N ASP A 369 11.18 -5.73 -25.12
CA ASP A 369 10.40 -6.13 -26.31
C ASP A 369 10.51 -5.08 -27.44
N VAL A 370 10.31 -3.80 -27.10
CA VAL A 370 10.40 -2.67 -28.07
C VAL A 370 11.80 -2.62 -28.74
N ILE A 371 12.88 -2.73 -27.96
CA ILE A 371 14.24 -2.66 -28.48
C ILE A 371 14.56 -3.91 -29.29
N SER A 372 14.16 -5.08 -28.83
CA SER A 372 14.38 -6.35 -29.57
C SER A 372 13.66 -6.32 -30.91
N ARG A 373 12.40 -5.90 -30.95
CA ARG A 373 11.62 -5.78 -32.20
C ARG A 373 12.18 -4.70 -33.11
N ARG A 374 12.60 -3.55 -32.60
CA ARG A 374 13.31 -2.51 -33.36
C ARG A 374 14.59 -3.06 -34.00
N THR A 375 15.40 -3.74 -33.19
CA THR A 375 16.68 -4.31 -33.63
C THR A 375 16.47 -5.39 -34.68
N GLN A 376 15.46 -6.25 -34.55
CA GLN A 376 15.09 -7.24 -35.56
C GLN A 376 14.67 -6.57 -36.87
N PHE A 377 13.82 -5.55 -36.82
CA PHE A 377 13.38 -4.80 -37.99
C PHE A 377 14.56 -4.12 -38.73
N GLU A 378 15.49 -3.53 -37.95
CA GLU A 378 16.71 -2.94 -38.55
C GLU A 378 17.63 -3.99 -39.13
N LEU A 379 17.72 -5.16 -38.48
CA LEU A 379 18.49 -6.30 -38.98
C LEU A 379 17.91 -6.80 -40.32
N ASP A 380 16.61 -7.02 -40.38
CA ASP A 380 15.93 -7.47 -41.60
C ASP A 380 16.17 -6.48 -42.77
N LYS A 381 15.99 -5.19 -42.52
CA LYS A 381 16.29 -4.14 -43.50
C LYS A 381 17.75 -4.09 -43.92
N ALA A 382 18.68 -4.29 -42.98
CA ALA A 382 20.09 -4.30 -43.28
C ALA A 382 20.47 -5.54 -44.10
N LEU A 383 19.90 -6.70 -43.80
CA LEU A 383 20.06 -7.95 -44.57
C LEU A 383 19.52 -7.80 -45.99
N ASP A 384 18.29 -7.26 -46.16
CA ASP A 384 17.69 -7.01 -47.46
C ASP A 384 18.57 -6.08 -48.31
N ARG A 385 19.12 -5.04 -47.70
CA ARG A 385 19.99 -4.08 -48.39
C ARG A 385 21.33 -4.71 -48.73
N ALA A 386 21.96 -5.44 -47.80
CA ALA A 386 23.22 -6.17 -48.06
C ALA A 386 23.04 -7.18 -49.18
N HIS A 387 21.92 -7.91 -49.22
CA HIS A 387 21.59 -8.86 -50.28
C HIS A 387 21.52 -8.18 -51.65
N ILE A 388 20.92 -6.98 -51.76
CA ILE A 388 20.90 -6.22 -53.01
C ILE A 388 22.31 -5.76 -53.41
N LEU A 389 23.12 -5.30 -52.44
CA LEU A 389 24.50 -4.88 -52.70
C LEU A 389 25.41 -6.03 -53.17
N GLU A 390 25.21 -7.25 -52.67
CA GLU A 390 25.86 -8.46 -53.16
C GLU A 390 25.58 -8.67 -54.66
N GLY A 391 24.32 -8.50 -55.05
CA GLY A 391 23.91 -8.54 -56.46
C GLY A 391 24.63 -7.47 -57.30
N TYR A 392 24.76 -6.25 -56.74
CA TYR A 392 25.47 -5.16 -57.43
C TYR A 392 26.98 -5.45 -57.57
N LYS A 393 27.64 -6.06 -56.59
CA LYS A 393 29.06 -6.48 -56.71
C LYS A 393 29.26 -7.47 -57.87
N ILE A 394 28.37 -8.45 -58.01
CA ILE A 394 28.42 -9.44 -59.10
C ILE A 394 28.30 -8.74 -60.47
N VAL A 395 27.40 -7.72 -60.55
CA VAL A 395 27.20 -6.94 -61.78
C VAL A 395 28.38 -6.07 -62.12
N ILE A 396 28.97 -5.41 -61.11
CA ILE A 396 30.13 -4.53 -61.31
C ILE A 396 31.35 -5.32 -61.79
N ASP A 397 31.52 -6.53 -61.32
CA ASP A 397 32.60 -7.42 -61.78
C ASP A 397 32.35 -7.99 -63.24
N ASN A 398 31.09 -7.93 -63.75
CA ASN A 398 30.69 -8.50 -65.03
C ASN A 398 29.87 -7.48 -65.88
N VAL A 399 30.21 -6.18 -65.81
CA VAL A 399 29.44 -5.07 -66.41
C VAL A 399 29.13 -5.27 -67.89
N ASP A 400 30.11 -5.64 -68.67
CA ASP A 400 29.94 -5.81 -70.14
C ASP A 400 28.96 -6.93 -70.49
N GLU A 401 29.00 -8.04 -69.76
CA GLU A 401 28.12 -9.18 -70.00
C GLU A 401 26.68 -8.83 -69.58
N VAL A 402 26.51 -8.16 -68.45
CA VAL A 402 25.18 -7.68 -67.93
C VAL A 402 24.55 -6.71 -68.90
N ILE A 403 25.30 -5.74 -69.42
CA ILE A 403 24.80 -4.79 -70.42
C ILE A 403 24.38 -5.52 -71.70
N LYS A 404 25.15 -6.53 -72.19
CA LYS A 404 24.80 -7.33 -73.37
C LYS A 404 23.49 -8.06 -73.15
N ILE A 405 23.31 -8.70 -72.00
CA ILE A 405 22.07 -9.44 -71.63
C ILE A 405 20.89 -8.49 -71.62
N ILE A 406 20.98 -7.36 -70.93
CA ILE A 406 19.88 -6.39 -70.85
C ILE A 406 19.47 -5.85 -72.22
N ARG A 407 20.45 -5.55 -73.07
CA ARG A 407 20.19 -5.07 -74.46
C ARG A 407 19.61 -6.12 -75.36
N ALA A 408 19.96 -7.38 -75.18
CA ALA A 408 19.50 -8.53 -76.01
C ALA A 408 18.10 -8.99 -75.61
N SER A 409 17.62 -8.70 -74.35
CA SER A 409 16.32 -9.11 -73.86
C SER A 409 15.19 -8.34 -74.50
N LYS A 410 14.08 -9.05 -74.73
CA LYS A 410 12.88 -8.46 -75.38
C LYS A 410 11.99 -7.68 -74.41
N SER A 411 12.10 -7.92 -73.14
CA SER A 411 11.32 -7.29 -72.11
C SER A 411 12.06 -7.26 -70.75
N ILE A 412 11.60 -6.44 -69.78
CA ILE A 412 12.18 -6.40 -68.43
C ILE A 412 12.07 -7.75 -67.72
N PRO A 413 10.95 -8.50 -67.76
CA PRO A 413 10.89 -9.86 -67.20
C PRO A 413 11.85 -10.82 -67.79
N ASP A 414 12.05 -10.79 -69.13
CA ASP A 414 13.03 -11.65 -69.84
C ASP A 414 14.48 -11.33 -69.40
N ALA A 415 14.81 -10.06 -69.28
CA ALA A 415 16.14 -9.64 -68.75
C ALA A 415 16.38 -10.13 -67.34
N LYS A 416 15.40 -10.02 -66.45
CA LYS A 416 15.52 -10.52 -65.06
C LYS A 416 15.74 -12.02 -65.01
N GLN A 417 14.95 -12.80 -65.76
CA GLN A 417 15.08 -14.24 -65.81
C GLN A 417 16.44 -14.65 -66.31
N THR A 418 16.95 -14.06 -67.39
CA THR A 418 18.26 -14.37 -67.96
C THR A 418 19.41 -14.04 -67.00
N LEU A 419 19.27 -12.90 -66.27
CA LEU A 419 20.27 -12.51 -65.25
C LEU A 419 20.24 -13.48 -64.07
N CYS A 420 19.07 -13.91 -63.59
CA CYS A 420 18.95 -14.90 -62.50
C CYS A 420 19.59 -16.22 -62.88
N GLU A 421 19.30 -16.74 -64.11
CA GLU A 421 19.85 -18.02 -64.59
C GLU A 421 21.39 -17.97 -64.82
N ARG A 422 21.86 -16.79 -65.29
CA ARG A 422 23.32 -16.68 -65.67
C ARG A 422 24.22 -16.46 -64.46
N PHE A 423 23.78 -15.60 -63.50
CA PHE A 423 24.62 -15.20 -62.35
C PHE A 423 24.10 -15.77 -61.01
N SER A 424 23.13 -16.68 -61.04
CA SER A 424 22.49 -17.27 -59.83
C SER A 424 21.95 -16.20 -58.89
N LEU A 425 21.41 -15.12 -59.46
CA LEU A 425 20.80 -14.03 -58.70
C LEU A 425 19.37 -14.33 -58.26
N THR A 426 18.96 -13.73 -57.19
CA THR A 426 17.54 -13.75 -56.74
C THR A 426 16.71 -12.76 -57.53
N ASP A 427 15.37 -12.95 -57.54
CA ASP A 427 14.44 -12.02 -58.18
C ASP A 427 14.60 -10.58 -57.66
N ALA A 428 14.83 -10.41 -56.33
CA ALA A 428 15.06 -9.09 -55.72
C ALA A 428 16.36 -8.44 -56.24
N GLN A 429 17.41 -9.20 -56.36
CA GLN A 429 18.70 -8.72 -56.92
C GLN A 429 18.58 -8.37 -58.37
N SER A 430 17.95 -9.23 -59.18
CA SER A 430 17.75 -8.98 -60.62
C SER A 430 16.84 -7.78 -60.88
N ASP A 431 15.80 -7.58 -60.08
CA ASP A 431 14.92 -6.42 -60.16
C ASP A 431 15.67 -5.11 -59.85
N ALA A 432 16.50 -5.13 -58.80
CA ALA A 432 17.34 -3.97 -58.45
C ALA A 432 18.39 -3.66 -59.55
N ILE A 433 18.97 -4.68 -60.13
CA ILE A 433 19.96 -4.55 -61.22
C ILE A 433 19.34 -3.92 -62.45
N VAL A 434 18.19 -4.42 -62.92
CA VAL A 434 17.50 -3.87 -64.10
C VAL A 434 17.04 -2.42 -63.90
N LYS A 435 16.74 -2.02 -62.70
CA LYS A 435 16.34 -0.63 -62.32
C LYS A 435 17.54 0.28 -62.05
N MET A 436 18.79 -0.27 -62.04
CA MET A 436 19.99 0.47 -61.70
C MET A 436 20.30 1.52 -62.81
N GLN A 437 20.64 2.72 -62.35
CA GLN A 437 21.09 3.80 -63.26
C GLN A 437 22.48 3.52 -63.79
N LEU A 438 22.72 3.67 -65.09
CA LEU A 438 24.02 3.44 -65.76
C LEU A 438 25.21 4.19 -65.13
N GLY A 439 24.93 5.38 -64.55
CA GLY A 439 25.97 6.15 -63.82
C GLY A 439 26.55 5.44 -62.61
N ARG A 440 25.86 4.49 -62.02
CA ARG A 440 26.33 3.69 -60.87
C ARG A 440 27.38 2.59 -61.26
N LEU A 441 27.63 2.41 -62.54
CA LEU A 441 28.65 1.48 -63.03
C LEU A 441 30.04 2.13 -63.12
N SER A 442 30.19 3.38 -62.70
CA SER A 442 31.49 4.08 -62.73
C SER A 442 32.44 3.55 -61.63
N GLY A 443 33.75 3.66 -61.80
CA GLY A 443 34.75 3.17 -60.83
C GLY A 443 34.61 3.81 -59.42
N MET A 444 34.26 5.11 -59.36
CA MET A 444 34.02 5.80 -58.08
C MET A 444 32.78 5.29 -57.33
N GLU A 445 31.74 4.80 -58.02
CA GLU A 445 30.57 4.21 -57.39
C GLU A 445 30.81 2.78 -56.90
N ARG A 446 31.74 2.05 -57.50
CA ARG A 446 32.22 0.73 -57.05
C ARG A 446 32.78 0.81 -55.61
N ASP A 447 33.66 1.76 -55.35
CA ASP A 447 34.27 1.93 -54.03
C ASP A 447 33.18 2.28 -52.99
N LYS A 448 32.23 3.15 -53.32
CA LYS A 448 31.11 3.48 -52.43
C LYS A 448 30.19 2.29 -52.13
N ILE A 449 29.93 1.42 -53.09
CA ILE A 449 29.15 0.20 -52.92
C ILE A 449 29.85 -0.77 -51.99
N GLU A 450 31.16 -0.92 -52.11
CA GLU A 450 31.97 -1.74 -51.23
C GLU A 450 32.02 -1.17 -49.80
N GLU A 451 32.23 0.15 -49.64
CA GLU A 451 32.18 0.81 -48.36
C GLU A 451 30.79 0.67 -47.66
N GLU A 452 29.71 0.86 -48.44
CA GLU A 452 28.33 0.68 -47.95
C GLU A 452 28.09 -0.77 -47.50
N TYR A 453 28.59 -1.75 -48.28
CA TYR A 453 28.46 -3.18 -47.95
C TYR A 453 29.22 -3.54 -46.66
N GLN A 454 30.45 -3.10 -46.50
CA GLN A 454 31.26 -3.36 -45.30
C GLN A 454 30.64 -2.69 -44.07
N ALA A 455 30.14 -1.49 -44.20
CA ALA A 455 29.43 -0.82 -43.13
C ALA A 455 28.14 -1.55 -42.71
N LEU A 456 27.40 -2.12 -43.69
CA LEU A 456 26.21 -2.91 -43.42
C LEU A 456 26.54 -4.26 -42.77
N VAL A 457 27.62 -4.94 -43.20
CA VAL A 457 28.06 -6.18 -42.56
C VAL A 457 28.42 -5.94 -41.10
N ALA A 458 29.19 -4.89 -40.79
CA ALA A 458 29.51 -4.53 -39.41
C ALA A 458 28.24 -4.21 -38.60
N LYS A 459 27.26 -3.47 -39.18
CA LYS A 459 25.98 -3.21 -38.56
C LYS A 459 25.17 -4.46 -38.31
N ILE A 460 25.13 -5.41 -39.25
CA ILE A 460 24.43 -6.71 -39.12
C ILE A 460 25.03 -7.51 -37.95
N GLU A 461 26.37 -7.56 -37.85
CA GLU A 461 27.04 -8.25 -36.73
C GLU A 461 26.70 -7.61 -35.39
N ASP A 462 26.69 -6.29 -35.29
CA ASP A 462 26.29 -5.54 -34.10
C ASP A 462 24.84 -5.82 -33.72
N LEU A 463 23.89 -5.70 -34.65
CA LEU A 463 22.47 -5.96 -34.41
C LEU A 463 22.22 -7.42 -33.97
N ARG A 464 22.93 -8.39 -34.58
CA ARG A 464 22.86 -9.81 -34.13
C ARG A 464 23.41 -9.98 -32.73
N SER A 465 24.48 -9.28 -32.37
CA SER A 465 25.07 -9.34 -31.04
C SER A 465 24.14 -8.78 -29.98
N ILE A 466 23.36 -7.73 -30.30
CA ILE A 466 22.36 -7.16 -29.41
C ILE A 466 21.22 -8.16 -29.18
N LEU A 467 20.70 -8.81 -30.24
CA LEU A 467 19.64 -9.80 -30.14
C LEU A 467 20.04 -11.10 -29.42
N ALA A 468 21.33 -11.43 -29.40
CA ALA A 468 21.86 -12.63 -28.76
C ALA A 468 22.18 -12.43 -27.26
N ASP A 469 22.22 -11.21 -26.77
CA ASP A 469 22.69 -10.86 -25.41
C ASP A 469 21.73 -9.85 -24.75
N GLU A 470 20.91 -10.34 -23.81
CA GLU A 470 19.97 -9.54 -23.03
C GLU A 470 20.65 -8.40 -22.26
N SER A 471 21.91 -8.61 -21.83
CA SER A 471 22.67 -7.58 -21.10
C SER A 471 22.91 -6.33 -21.97
N LYS A 472 23.08 -6.50 -23.28
CA LYS A 472 23.23 -5.40 -24.24
C LYS A 472 21.93 -4.62 -24.44
N VAL A 473 20.81 -5.33 -24.43
CA VAL A 473 19.49 -4.69 -24.50
C VAL A 473 19.27 -3.82 -23.27
N LEU A 474 19.57 -4.34 -22.07
CA LEU A 474 19.50 -3.58 -20.81
C LEU A 474 20.46 -2.37 -20.80
N GLU A 475 21.65 -2.51 -21.36
CA GLU A 475 22.59 -1.38 -21.49
C GLU A 475 22.04 -0.29 -22.42
N ILE A 476 21.37 -0.66 -23.51
CA ILE A 476 20.71 0.30 -24.41
C ILE A 476 19.58 1.02 -23.66
N ILE A 477 18.77 0.31 -22.87
CA ILE A 477 17.72 0.92 -22.05
C ILE A 477 18.33 1.96 -21.09
N LYS A 478 19.40 1.61 -20.39
CA LYS A 478 20.08 2.54 -19.46
C LYS A 478 20.61 3.78 -20.17
N ASN A 479 21.23 3.63 -21.33
CA ASN A 479 21.75 4.74 -22.11
C ASN A 479 20.62 5.64 -22.63
N ASP A 480 19.55 5.06 -23.21
CA ASP A 480 18.37 5.80 -23.69
C ASP A 480 17.71 6.60 -22.54
N LEU A 481 17.52 5.98 -21.35
CA LEU A 481 16.96 6.64 -20.18
C LEU A 481 17.88 7.72 -19.62
N THR A 482 19.20 7.51 -19.62
CA THR A 482 20.17 8.52 -19.18
C THR A 482 20.13 9.74 -20.09
N ASP A 483 20.03 9.56 -21.39
CA ASP A 483 19.91 10.66 -22.36
C ASP A 483 18.58 11.42 -22.16
N ILE A 484 17.49 10.71 -21.88
CA ILE A 484 16.19 11.32 -21.57
C ILE A 484 16.26 12.12 -20.28
N LYS A 485 16.86 11.57 -19.23
CA LYS A 485 17.11 12.27 -17.95
C LYS A 485 17.91 13.55 -18.17
N ASN A 486 19.01 13.49 -18.90
CA ASN A 486 19.87 14.66 -19.17
C ASN A 486 19.17 15.75 -19.97
N LYS A 487 18.22 15.38 -20.86
CA LYS A 487 17.54 16.31 -21.77
C LYS A 487 16.26 16.91 -21.20
N TYR A 488 15.53 16.17 -20.34
CA TYR A 488 14.20 16.54 -19.87
C TYR A 488 14.06 16.50 -18.34
N GLY A 489 15.08 16.03 -17.63
CA GLY A 489 15.10 16.02 -16.15
C GLY A 489 15.05 17.43 -15.58
N ASP A 490 14.31 17.60 -14.52
CA ASP A 490 14.19 18.83 -13.75
C ASP A 490 14.20 18.53 -12.24
N GLU A 491 14.22 19.58 -11.44
CA GLU A 491 14.18 19.45 -9.98
C GLU A 491 12.80 19.05 -9.49
N ARG A 492 12.76 18.40 -8.33
CA ARG A 492 11.54 18.07 -7.60
C ARG A 492 10.80 19.37 -7.24
N ARG A 493 9.48 19.38 -7.45
CA ARG A 493 8.59 20.50 -7.09
C ARG A 493 7.95 20.29 -5.71
N THR A 494 7.54 19.06 -5.39
CA THR A 494 6.85 18.74 -4.13
C THR A 494 7.86 18.43 -3.03
N GLU A 495 7.80 19.18 -1.93
CA GLU A 495 8.61 18.93 -0.75
C GLU A 495 8.08 17.73 0.05
N ILE A 496 8.96 16.94 0.65
CA ILE A 496 8.59 15.84 1.55
C ILE A 496 9.09 16.20 2.97
N SER A 497 8.14 16.57 3.83
CA SER A 497 8.43 16.91 5.22
C SER A 497 8.51 15.65 6.08
N MET A 498 9.49 15.61 6.99
CA MET A 498 9.56 14.57 8.03
C MET A 498 8.56 14.83 9.16
N VAL A 499 8.08 16.08 9.28
CA VAL A 499 7.09 16.46 10.29
C VAL A 499 5.72 16.02 9.80
N THR A 500 5.13 15.07 10.47
CA THR A 500 3.74 14.65 10.23
C THR A 500 2.81 15.47 11.10
N THR A 501 1.63 15.84 10.59
CA THR A 501 0.56 16.49 11.38
C THR A 501 -0.25 15.50 12.22
N GLU A 502 -0.30 14.28 11.82
CA GLU A 502 -0.35 13.11 12.67
C GLU A 502 1.08 12.57 12.59
N ILE A 503 1.89 12.88 13.61
CA ILE A 503 3.14 12.19 13.82
C ILE A 503 2.75 10.72 13.69
N ASP A 504 3.33 9.99 12.78
CA ASP A 504 3.37 8.55 12.92
C ASP A 504 4.21 8.35 14.18
N ILE A 505 3.49 8.33 15.30
CA ILE A 505 4.07 8.22 16.62
C ILE A 505 4.91 6.95 16.67
N ASP A 506 4.55 5.99 15.81
CA ASP A 506 5.31 4.75 15.64
C ASP A 506 6.79 4.99 15.23
N ASP A 507 7.09 6.01 14.40
CA ASP A 507 8.46 6.30 13.95
C ASP A 507 9.29 7.16 14.96
N LEU A 508 8.66 7.67 16.01
CA LEU A 508 9.29 8.55 17.00
C LEU A 508 9.42 7.92 18.39
N ILE A 509 8.86 6.74 18.59
CA ILE A 509 8.91 5.99 19.83
C ILE A 509 9.78 4.76 19.58
N ASP A 510 10.78 4.57 20.41
CA ASP A 510 11.58 3.35 20.37
C ASP A 510 10.68 2.13 20.63
N GLU A 511 10.91 1.04 19.90
CA GLU A 511 10.21 -0.21 20.13
C GLU A 511 10.75 -0.82 21.42
N GLU A 512 9.99 -0.66 22.49
CA GLU A 512 10.34 -1.16 23.82
C GLU A 512 9.37 -2.24 24.25
N ASP A 513 9.87 -3.23 24.99
CA ASP A 513 9.03 -4.23 25.64
C ASP A 513 8.36 -3.61 26.86
N ILE A 514 7.04 -3.68 26.90
CA ILE A 514 6.22 -3.09 27.95
C ILE A 514 5.31 -4.13 28.60
N VAL A 515 5.05 -3.95 29.88
CA VAL A 515 3.99 -4.65 30.62
C VAL A 515 2.77 -3.75 30.72
N VAL A 516 1.65 -4.22 30.21
CA VAL A 516 0.35 -3.54 30.35
C VAL A 516 -0.44 -4.22 31.45
N THR A 517 -0.95 -3.44 32.38
CA THR A 517 -1.81 -3.91 33.47
C THR A 517 -3.19 -3.28 33.39
N VAL A 518 -4.24 -4.08 33.64
CA VAL A 518 -5.61 -3.58 33.81
C VAL A 518 -6.18 -4.14 35.08
N THR A 519 -6.73 -3.26 35.94
CA THR A 519 -7.33 -3.64 37.22
C THR A 519 -8.81 -4.03 37.05
N HIS A 520 -9.37 -4.72 38.05
CA HIS A 520 -10.78 -5.11 38.08
C HIS A 520 -11.74 -3.89 37.95
N LYS A 521 -11.36 -2.74 38.50
CA LYS A 521 -12.12 -1.49 38.39
C LYS A 521 -11.80 -0.70 37.11
N GLY A 522 -10.99 -1.28 36.19
CA GLY A 522 -10.72 -0.74 34.87
C GLY A 522 -9.68 0.39 34.83
N TYR A 523 -8.67 0.37 35.71
CA TYR A 523 -7.50 1.25 35.59
C TYR A 523 -6.42 0.54 34.80
N THR A 524 -5.79 1.25 33.85
CA THR A 524 -4.71 0.72 33.00
C THR A 524 -3.46 1.60 33.07
N LYS A 525 -2.31 0.97 32.93
CA LYS A 525 -1.00 1.62 32.77
C LYS A 525 -0.05 0.72 32.02
N ARG A 526 1.01 1.30 31.47
CA ARG A 526 2.17 0.57 30.95
C ARG A 526 3.40 0.81 31.83
N LEU A 527 4.30 -0.16 31.85
CA LEU A 527 5.60 -0.10 32.51
C LEU A 527 6.62 -0.82 31.65
N PRO A 528 7.91 -0.44 31.67
CA PRO A 528 8.99 -1.25 31.12
C PRO A 528 9.03 -2.64 31.79
N VAL A 529 9.38 -3.68 31.04
CA VAL A 529 9.41 -5.08 31.55
C VAL A 529 10.36 -5.22 32.72
N ASP A 530 11.48 -4.50 32.76
CA ASP A 530 12.52 -4.52 33.80
C ASP A 530 12.03 -4.12 35.20
N THR A 531 10.82 -3.53 35.27
CA THR A 531 10.22 -3.09 36.54
C THR A 531 9.84 -4.28 37.44
N TYR A 532 9.66 -5.50 36.90
CA TYR A 532 9.26 -6.71 37.62
C TYR A 532 10.45 -7.68 37.75
N LYS A 533 11.25 -7.58 38.83
CA LYS A 533 12.36 -8.51 39.10
C LYS A 533 11.86 -9.92 39.47
N SER A 534 12.57 -10.95 39.02
CA SER A 534 12.25 -12.33 39.33
C SER A 534 12.47 -12.64 40.84
N GLN A 535 11.63 -13.51 41.44
CA GLN A 535 11.74 -13.94 42.86
C GLN A 535 11.63 -15.46 42.95
N ARG A 536 12.36 -16.04 43.94
CA ARG A 536 12.36 -17.50 44.21
C ARG A 536 11.03 -17.98 44.81
N ARG A 537 10.72 -19.26 44.59
CA ARG A 537 9.52 -19.94 45.12
C ARG A 537 9.38 -19.74 46.64
N GLY A 538 8.18 -19.31 47.09
CA GLY A 538 7.88 -19.10 48.50
C GLY A 538 8.31 -17.73 49.06
N GLY A 539 8.79 -16.79 48.19
CA GLY A 539 9.03 -15.40 48.54
C GLY A 539 7.76 -14.63 48.89
N ARG A 540 7.90 -13.51 49.57
CA ARG A 540 6.82 -12.48 49.69
C ARG A 540 6.87 -11.64 48.47
N GLY A 541 5.75 -11.52 47.78
CA GLY A 541 5.63 -10.72 46.57
C GLY A 541 5.94 -9.24 46.82
N ILE A 542 6.14 -8.50 45.70
CA ILE A 542 6.34 -7.06 45.72
C ILE A 542 5.01 -6.42 45.37
N SER A 543 4.60 -5.37 46.12
CA SER A 543 3.35 -4.62 45.77
C SER A 543 3.44 -4.01 44.37
N GLY A 544 2.60 -4.44 43.43
CA GLY A 544 2.57 -3.99 42.03
C GLY A 544 1.72 -2.74 41.84
N LEU A 545 0.80 -2.47 42.77
CA LEU A 545 -0.12 -1.32 42.71
C LEU A 545 -0.55 -0.91 44.09
N THR A 546 -0.65 0.37 44.39
CA THR A 546 -1.40 0.88 45.50
C THR A 546 -2.88 0.91 45.11
N THR A 547 -3.58 -0.19 45.38
CA THR A 547 -5.02 -0.28 45.11
C THR A 547 -5.81 0.28 46.28
N ARG A 548 -7.03 0.79 46.04
CA ARG A 548 -8.01 1.01 47.13
C ARG A 548 -8.48 -0.35 47.63
N GLU A 549 -8.92 -0.47 48.88
CA GLU A 549 -9.66 -1.62 49.36
C GLU A 549 -10.68 -2.03 48.28
N GLU A 550 -10.59 -3.32 47.82
CA GLU A 550 -11.43 -3.95 46.76
C GLU A 550 -11.00 -3.76 45.27
N ASP A 551 -9.83 -3.25 44.88
CA ASP A 551 -9.36 -3.26 43.51
C ASP A 551 -8.08 -4.11 43.36
N PHE A 552 -7.95 -4.92 42.31
CA PHE A 552 -6.79 -5.81 42.06
C PHE A 552 -6.48 -5.87 40.55
N VAL A 553 -5.27 -6.28 40.17
CA VAL A 553 -4.87 -6.48 38.77
C VAL A 553 -5.55 -7.71 38.20
N GLU A 554 -6.46 -7.54 37.27
CA GLU A 554 -7.21 -8.62 36.63
C GLU A 554 -6.49 -9.15 35.38
N HIS A 555 -5.87 -8.24 34.61
CA HIS A 555 -5.13 -8.57 33.40
C HIS A 555 -3.73 -7.99 33.44
N LEU A 556 -2.76 -8.82 33.10
CA LEU A 556 -1.36 -8.44 32.89
C LEU A 556 -0.84 -9.18 31.65
N PHE A 557 -0.16 -8.48 30.75
CA PHE A 557 0.48 -9.07 29.58
C PHE A 557 1.65 -8.23 29.10
N THR A 558 2.61 -8.88 28.48
CA THR A 558 3.78 -8.26 27.85
C THR A 558 3.51 -8.03 26.35
N THR A 559 4.00 -6.91 25.81
CA THR A 559 3.87 -6.51 24.42
C THR A 559 4.92 -5.45 24.11
N THR A 560 4.96 -4.96 22.84
CA THR A 560 5.79 -3.81 22.49
C THR A 560 4.95 -2.52 22.37
N THR A 561 5.64 -1.38 22.44
CA THR A 561 5.04 -0.05 22.24
C THR A 561 4.31 0.07 20.89
N HIS A 562 4.79 -0.61 19.85
CA HIS A 562 4.27 -0.53 18.47
C HIS A 562 3.14 -1.50 18.15
N HIS A 563 2.94 -2.56 18.93
CA HIS A 563 1.88 -3.52 18.66
C HIS A 563 0.49 -2.88 18.76
N THR A 564 -0.42 -3.34 17.87
CA THR A 564 -1.84 -3.01 17.98
C THR A 564 -2.47 -3.91 19.03
N LEU A 565 -3.04 -3.30 20.07
CA LEU A 565 -3.70 -4.00 21.15
C LEU A 565 -5.20 -4.07 20.87
N LEU A 566 -5.74 -5.27 20.75
CA LEU A 566 -7.17 -5.52 20.62
C LEU A 566 -7.74 -5.80 22.03
N PHE A 567 -8.63 -4.95 22.48
CA PHE A 567 -9.33 -5.06 23.76
C PHE A 567 -10.71 -5.67 23.53
N PHE A 568 -10.91 -6.88 24.02
CA PHE A 568 -12.18 -7.58 23.96
C PHE A 568 -12.91 -7.44 25.27
N THR A 569 -14.19 -7.13 25.22
CA THR A 569 -14.99 -6.90 26.40
C THR A 569 -15.87 -8.09 26.74
N THR A 570 -16.37 -8.12 27.98
CA THR A 570 -17.32 -9.13 28.45
C THR A 570 -18.60 -9.17 27.60
N HIS A 571 -18.98 -8.06 26.99
CA HIS A 571 -20.13 -7.95 26.07
C HIS A 571 -19.85 -8.39 24.64
N GLY A 572 -18.61 -8.87 24.35
CA GLY A 572 -18.23 -9.35 23.03
C GLY A 572 -17.95 -8.26 22.00
N VAL A 573 -17.62 -7.05 22.45
CA VAL A 573 -17.16 -5.92 21.62
C VAL A 573 -15.64 -5.90 21.62
N VAL A 574 -15.03 -5.40 20.54
CA VAL A 574 -13.57 -5.21 20.40
C VAL A 574 -13.24 -3.74 20.10
N TYR A 575 -12.26 -3.21 20.82
CA TYR A 575 -11.64 -1.90 20.61
C TYR A 575 -10.16 -2.08 20.26
N LYS A 576 -9.52 -1.06 19.71
CA LYS A 576 -8.09 -1.07 19.40
C LYS A 576 -7.37 0.16 19.94
N LEU A 577 -6.17 -0.04 20.46
CA LEU A 577 -5.17 0.98 20.78
C LEU A 577 -3.79 0.49 20.36
N LYS A 578 -2.85 1.40 20.17
CA LYS A 578 -1.42 1.10 20.10
C LYS A 578 -0.83 1.00 21.51
N GLY A 579 0.20 0.20 21.71
CA GLY A 579 0.86 0.04 23.04
C GLY A 579 1.28 1.38 23.64
N TYR A 580 1.87 2.27 22.84
CA TYR A 580 2.29 3.61 23.28
C TYR A 580 1.14 4.55 23.67
N GLN A 581 -0.09 4.30 23.24
CA GLN A 581 -1.27 5.10 23.61
C GLN A 581 -1.74 4.84 25.03
N ILE A 582 -1.25 3.77 25.67
CA ILE A 582 -1.48 3.53 27.08
C ILE A 582 -0.51 4.40 27.87
N PRO A 583 -1.00 5.24 28.81
CA PRO A 583 -0.14 6.12 29.59
C PRO A 583 0.88 5.35 30.42
N GLU A 584 2.13 5.78 30.37
CA GLU A 584 3.17 5.30 31.25
C GLU A 584 2.94 5.81 32.68
N ALA A 585 3.17 4.97 33.66
CA ALA A 585 3.02 5.36 35.05
C ALA A 585 4.02 4.56 35.92
N SER A 586 4.39 5.14 37.06
CA SER A 586 5.24 4.46 38.01
C SER A 586 4.57 3.18 38.56
N ARG A 587 5.37 2.28 39.09
CA ARG A 587 4.91 1.00 39.63
C ARG A 587 3.80 1.16 40.67
N GLN A 588 3.90 2.14 41.56
CA GLN A 588 2.92 2.40 42.62
C GLN A 588 1.72 3.26 42.17
N ALA A 589 1.78 3.90 41.00
CA ALA A 589 0.72 4.72 40.51
C ALA A 589 -0.52 3.90 40.10
N LYS A 590 -1.70 4.46 40.30
CA LYS A 590 -3.00 3.82 40.02
C LYS A 590 -3.25 3.58 38.52
N GLY A 591 -2.62 4.38 37.65
CA GLY A 591 -2.86 4.38 36.20
C GLY A 591 -4.06 5.23 35.81
N THR A 592 -4.47 5.13 34.54
CA THR A 592 -5.58 5.88 33.94
C THR A 592 -6.81 4.98 33.79
N ALA A 593 -7.99 5.49 34.07
CA ALA A 593 -9.23 4.75 33.85
C ALA A 593 -9.39 4.41 32.37
N ILE A 594 -9.62 3.15 32.04
CA ILE A 594 -9.70 2.67 30.65
C ILE A 594 -10.87 3.30 29.87
N VAL A 595 -11.93 3.72 30.57
CA VAL A 595 -13.05 4.47 30.00
C VAL A 595 -12.64 5.84 29.43
N ASN A 596 -11.49 6.38 29.85
CA ASN A 596 -10.91 7.59 29.27
C ASN A 596 -10.13 7.30 27.97
N LEU A 597 -9.78 6.06 27.71
CA LEU A 597 -9.05 5.61 26.51
C LEU A 597 -9.99 4.92 25.51
N LEU A 598 -11.00 4.20 26.00
CA LEU A 598 -11.96 3.44 25.21
C LEU A 598 -13.39 3.84 25.58
N PRO A 599 -14.30 4.04 24.61
CA PRO A 599 -15.70 4.39 24.87
C PRO A 599 -16.50 3.15 25.32
N LEU A 600 -16.22 2.64 26.53
CA LEU A 600 -16.90 1.49 27.11
C LEU A 600 -18.30 1.88 27.59
N GLU A 601 -19.27 0.95 27.47
CA GLU A 601 -20.60 1.08 28.04
C GLU A 601 -20.59 0.85 29.56
N ASN A 602 -21.68 1.21 30.26
CA ASN A 602 -21.83 0.90 31.65
C ASN A 602 -21.81 -0.61 31.89
N ASP A 603 -21.08 -1.08 32.90
CA ASP A 603 -20.88 -2.50 33.26
C ASP A 603 -20.05 -3.34 32.29
N GLU A 604 -19.52 -2.75 31.21
CA GLU A 604 -18.63 -3.42 30.25
C GLU A 604 -17.19 -3.47 30.82
N LYS A 605 -16.62 -4.70 30.89
CA LYS A 605 -15.27 -4.95 31.36
C LYS A 605 -14.39 -5.57 30.27
N ILE A 606 -13.08 -5.39 30.39
CA ILE A 606 -12.12 -6.04 29.48
C ILE A 606 -11.96 -7.51 29.88
N SER A 607 -12.29 -8.42 28.96
CA SER A 607 -12.18 -9.87 29.16
C SER A 607 -10.88 -10.46 28.60
N ALA A 608 -10.35 -9.87 27.54
CA ALA A 608 -9.11 -10.30 26.91
C ALA A 608 -8.45 -9.15 26.16
N MET A 609 -7.12 -9.23 26.06
CA MET A 609 -6.29 -8.32 25.29
C MET A 609 -5.36 -9.15 24.41
N ILE A 610 -5.27 -8.81 23.12
CA ILE A 610 -4.44 -9.52 22.15
C ILE A 610 -3.54 -8.50 21.46
N PRO A 611 -2.23 -8.59 21.65
CA PRO A 611 -1.28 -7.83 20.87
C PRO A 611 -1.21 -8.41 19.45
N ILE A 612 -1.30 -7.56 18.43
CA ILE A 612 -1.18 -7.93 17.03
C ILE A 612 -0.10 -7.05 16.41
N LYS A 613 0.94 -7.68 15.91
CA LYS A 613 1.99 -7.02 15.15
C LYS A 613 1.43 -6.62 13.78
N ASP A 614 0.96 -7.62 13.02
CA ASP A 614 0.39 -7.44 11.69
C ASP A 614 -0.89 -8.25 11.51
N PHE A 615 -1.85 -7.69 10.75
CA PHE A 615 -3.07 -8.40 10.36
C PHE A 615 -2.77 -9.26 9.13
N GLU A 616 -2.58 -10.57 9.33
CA GLU A 616 -2.22 -11.53 8.28
C GLU A 616 -3.36 -12.50 8.03
N ASP A 617 -3.56 -12.88 6.75
CA ASP A 617 -4.49 -13.97 6.42
C ASP A 617 -3.93 -15.31 6.89
N GLY A 618 -4.84 -16.23 7.27
CA GLY A 618 -4.46 -17.53 7.83
C GLY A 618 -4.26 -17.52 9.34
N LYS A 619 -4.31 -16.36 10.01
CA LYS A 619 -4.39 -16.25 11.48
C LYS A 619 -5.84 -16.02 11.91
N TYR A 620 -6.21 -16.60 13.04
CA TYR A 620 -7.58 -16.59 13.56
C TYR A 620 -7.62 -16.11 15.00
N LEU A 621 -8.70 -15.48 15.38
CA LEU A 621 -9.05 -15.22 16.75
C LEU A 621 -10.06 -16.27 17.22
N THR A 622 -9.69 -17.02 18.24
CA THR A 622 -10.51 -18.06 18.86
C THR A 622 -11.04 -17.56 20.20
N PHE A 623 -12.36 -17.44 20.28
CA PHE A 623 -13.11 -16.92 21.41
C PHE A 623 -13.64 -18.05 22.27
N ILE A 624 -13.54 -17.90 23.57
CA ILE A 624 -14.03 -18.89 24.56
C ILE A 624 -14.90 -18.16 25.59
N THR A 625 -16.12 -18.61 25.78
CA THR A 625 -17.07 -18.02 26.73
C THR A 625 -17.11 -18.77 28.05
N LYS A 626 -17.65 -18.16 29.07
CA LYS A 626 -17.86 -18.70 30.43
C LYS A 626 -18.70 -19.99 30.41
N ASN A 627 -19.69 -20.04 29.53
CA ASN A 627 -20.56 -21.20 29.37
C ASN A 627 -19.97 -22.28 28.46
N GLY A 628 -18.69 -22.14 28.04
CA GLY A 628 -17.97 -23.17 27.28
C GLY A 628 -18.27 -23.20 25.79
N ILE A 629 -18.76 -22.10 25.22
CA ILE A 629 -18.89 -21.90 23.79
C ILE A 629 -17.56 -21.48 23.18
N VAL A 630 -17.24 -21.95 21.99
CA VAL A 630 -16.03 -21.63 21.24
C VAL A 630 -16.40 -21.11 19.86
N LYS A 631 -15.74 -20.06 19.42
CA LYS A 631 -15.87 -19.45 18.10
C LYS A 631 -14.52 -19.14 17.49
N LYS A 632 -14.36 -19.29 16.18
CA LYS A 632 -13.17 -18.90 15.43
C LYS A 632 -13.51 -17.93 14.32
N THR A 633 -12.75 -16.84 14.18
CA THR A 633 -12.93 -15.78 13.17
C THR A 633 -11.56 -15.38 12.62
N ASN A 634 -11.47 -15.10 11.32
CA ASN A 634 -10.22 -14.63 10.70
C ASN A 634 -9.80 -13.27 11.29
N VAL A 635 -8.51 -13.10 11.58
CA VAL A 635 -7.96 -11.85 12.16
C VAL A 635 -8.18 -10.65 11.24
N MET A 636 -8.18 -10.86 9.92
CA MET A 636 -8.43 -9.81 8.91
C MET A 636 -9.79 -9.12 9.07
N ASP A 637 -10.79 -9.83 9.61
CA ASP A 637 -12.12 -9.26 9.89
C ASP A 637 -12.08 -8.12 10.93
N TYR A 638 -10.98 -8.00 11.68
CA TYR A 638 -10.74 -6.99 12.72
C TYR A 638 -9.72 -5.91 12.33
N SER A 639 -9.22 -5.90 11.11
CA SER A 639 -8.25 -4.89 10.63
C SER A 639 -8.82 -3.47 10.66
N LYS A 640 -10.13 -3.33 10.40
CA LYS A 640 -10.84 -2.04 10.33
C LYS A 640 -11.80 -1.85 11.51
N ILE A 641 -11.26 -1.56 12.69
CA ILE A 641 -12.07 -1.22 13.87
C ILE A 641 -12.22 0.30 13.95
N ARG A 642 -13.47 0.79 14.07
CA ARG A 642 -13.78 2.20 14.29
C ARG A 642 -13.61 2.57 15.76
N ASN A 643 -13.48 3.87 16.07
CA ASN A 643 -13.32 4.35 17.45
C ASN A 643 -14.47 3.94 18.38
N GLY A 644 -15.68 3.74 17.88
CA GLY A 644 -16.84 3.26 18.65
C GLY A 644 -16.89 1.76 18.92
N GLY A 645 -15.79 1.02 18.62
CA GLY A 645 -15.74 -0.43 18.78
C GLY A 645 -16.42 -1.22 17.65
N LEU A 646 -16.31 -2.53 17.73
CA LEU A 646 -16.85 -3.47 16.75
C LEU A 646 -17.34 -4.73 17.44
N ARG A 647 -18.53 -5.23 17.14
CA ARG A 647 -19.01 -6.51 17.67
C ARG A 647 -18.13 -7.65 17.19
N ALA A 648 -17.56 -8.42 18.13
CA ALA A 648 -16.63 -9.51 17.87
C ALA A 648 -17.29 -10.90 17.96
N ILE A 649 -18.25 -11.07 18.84
CA ILE A 649 -19.04 -12.30 19.04
C ILE A 649 -20.48 -11.94 19.47
N ASP A 650 -21.42 -12.80 19.14
CA ASP A 650 -22.78 -12.72 19.63
C ASP A 650 -22.92 -13.66 20.84
N LEU A 651 -23.23 -13.11 22.01
CA LEU A 651 -23.32 -13.84 23.27
C LEU A 651 -24.77 -14.13 23.63
N ASP A 652 -24.97 -15.26 24.36
CA ASP A 652 -26.26 -15.59 24.95
C ASP A 652 -26.58 -14.72 26.17
N GLU A 653 -27.82 -14.68 26.57
CA GLU A 653 -28.23 -14.10 27.85
C GLU A 653 -27.46 -14.81 28.99
N ASN A 654 -26.75 -14.02 29.82
CA ASN A 654 -25.94 -14.48 30.96
C ASN A 654 -24.68 -15.25 30.60
N ASP A 655 -24.18 -15.16 29.35
CA ASP A 655 -22.84 -15.64 28.98
C ASP A 655 -21.88 -14.46 28.90
N GLU A 656 -20.60 -14.71 29.16
CA GLU A 656 -19.54 -13.71 29.15
C GLU A 656 -18.38 -14.23 28.33
N LEU A 657 -17.71 -13.36 27.60
CA LEU A 657 -16.45 -13.67 26.91
C LEU A 657 -15.31 -13.75 27.95
N ILE A 658 -14.70 -14.92 28.10
CA ILE A 658 -13.62 -15.16 29.09
C ILE A 658 -12.24 -14.99 28.49
N ARG A 659 -12.00 -15.57 27.28
CA ARG A 659 -10.68 -15.56 26.64
C ARG A 659 -10.80 -15.44 25.14
N VAL A 660 -9.81 -14.75 24.57
CA VAL A 660 -9.55 -14.74 23.14
C VAL A 660 -8.11 -15.17 22.91
N LYS A 661 -7.86 -16.00 21.92
CA LYS A 661 -6.52 -16.49 21.55
C LYS A 661 -6.29 -16.29 20.07
N LEU A 662 -5.05 -15.89 19.73
CA LEU A 662 -4.60 -15.87 18.34
C LEU A 662 -4.15 -17.31 17.99
N THR A 663 -4.64 -17.86 16.89
CA THR A 663 -4.38 -19.21 16.40
C THR A 663 -4.13 -19.22 14.90
N ASP A 664 -3.53 -20.29 14.35
CA ASP A 664 -3.09 -20.39 12.96
C ASP A 664 -3.64 -21.61 12.20
N ASN A 665 -4.66 -22.24 12.75
CA ASN A 665 -5.32 -23.46 12.23
C ASN A 665 -4.50 -24.75 12.32
N THR A 666 -3.40 -24.74 13.07
CA THR A 666 -2.56 -25.94 13.28
C THR A 666 -2.56 -26.43 14.72
N GLN A 667 -3.16 -25.68 15.62
CA GLN A 667 -2.97 -25.79 17.07
C GLN A 667 -4.10 -26.57 17.75
N ASP A 668 -3.78 -27.16 18.91
CA ASP A 668 -4.78 -27.71 19.81
C ASP A 668 -5.13 -26.67 20.88
N ILE A 669 -6.42 -26.60 21.19
CA ILE A 669 -6.96 -25.74 22.24
C ILE A 669 -7.22 -26.60 23.48
N ILE A 670 -6.77 -26.10 24.63
CA ILE A 670 -7.08 -26.70 25.93
C ILE A 670 -7.91 -25.71 26.76
N ILE A 671 -9.06 -26.17 27.25
CA ILE A 671 -9.97 -25.38 28.11
C ILE A 671 -10.05 -26.06 29.47
N ALA A 672 -9.93 -25.27 30.54
CA ALA A 672 -10.10 -25.77 31.90
C ALA A 672 -11.26 -25.09 32.63
N THR A 673 -11.87 -25.82 33.56
CA THR A 673 -13.01 -25.38 34.33
C THR A 673 -12.64 -25.20 35.81
N HIS A 674 -13.43 -24.44 36.54
CA HIS A 674 -13.26 -24.10 37.93
C HIS A 674 -13.26 -25.36 38.86
N ASP A 675 -14.07 -26.36 38.48
CA ASP A 675 -14.16 -27.65 39.21
C ASP A 675 -13.05 -28.65 38.83
N GLY A 676 -12.01 -28.24 38.10
CA GLY A 676 -10.80 -29.03 37.85
C GLY A 676 -10.93 -30.01 36.67
N TYR A 677 -11.78 -29.76 35.71
CA TYR A 677 -11.84 -30.50 34.43
C TYR A 677 -11.10 -29.76 33.33
N ALA A 678 -10.57 -30.51 32.35
CA ALA A 678 -10.01 -29.92 31.14
C ALA A 678 -10.35 -30.77 29.92
N ILE A 679 -10.49 -30.09 28.78
CA ILE A 679 -10.67 -30.73 27.46
C ILE A 679 -9.62 -30.17 26.49
N ARG A 680 -8.99 -31.04 25.70
CA ARG A 680 -8.08 -30.69 24.62
C ARG A 680 -8.68 -31.17 23.30
N PHE A 681 -8.79 -30.29 22.32
CA PHE A 681 -9.26 -30.62 20.98
C PHE A 681 -8.53 -29.78 19.93
N ASN A 682 -8.50 -30.28 18.69
CA ASN A 682 -7.86 -29.54 17.59
C ASN A 682 -8.76 -28.39 17.14
N GLU A 683 -8.16 -27.22 16.94
CA GLU A 683 -8.92 -26.01 16.54
C GLU A 683 -9.61 -26.12 15.18
N THR A 684 -9.21 -27.05 14.30
CA THR A 684 -9.87 -27.31 13.02
C THR A 684 -11.29 -27.84 13.17
N GLU A 685 -11.64 -28.42 14.32
CA GLU A 685 -13.02 -28.79 14.63
C GLU A 685 -13.94 -27.57 14.80
N VAL A 686 -13.38 -26.40 15.00
CA VAL A 686 -14.12 -25.12 15.05
C VAL A 686 -13.97 -24.42 13.70
N ARG A 687 -15.00 -24.48 12.87
CA ARG A 687 -14.99 -23.80 11.58
C ARG A 687 -14.90 -22.29 11.77
N SER A 688 -14.16 -21.60 10.89
CA SER A 688 -14.12 -20.15 10.87
C SER A 688 -15.48 -19.57 10.46
N THR A 689 -15.95 -18.55 11.19
CA THR A 689 -17.24 -17.89 10.98
C THR A 689 -17.07 -16.37 11.11
N GLY A 690 -17.98 -15.61 10.51
CA GLY A 690 -17.94 -14.14 10.60
C GLY A 690 -18.16 -13.62 12.02
N ARG A 691 -17.89 -12.31 12.21
CA ARG A 691 -17.87 -11.63 13.52
C ARG A 691 -19.15 -11.76 14.36
N THR A 692 -20.31 -11.69 13.72
CA THR A 692 -21.65 -11.64 14.38
C THR A 692 -22.27 -13.01 14.61
N THR A 693 -21.47 -14.07 14.75
CA THR A 693 -21.96 -15.42 15.04
C THR A 693 -21.73 -15.77 16.51
N ARG A 694 -22.53 -16.72 17.02
CA ARG A 694 -22.50 -17.17 18.41
C ARG A 694 -21.40 -18.16 18.72
N GLY A 695 -21.05 -19.03 17.79
CA GLY A 695 -20.07 -20.10 17.98
C GLY A 695 -20.71 -21.48 18.20
N VAL A 696 -19.91 -22.42 18.70
CA VAL A 696 -20.28 -23.83 18.91
C VAL A 696 -19.81 -24.32 20.30
N MET A 697 -20.40 -25.39 20.82
CA MET A 697 -20.00 -25.94 22.10
C MET A 697 -18.58 -26.46 22.09
N GLY A 698 -17.70 -25.94 22.94
CA GLY A 698 -16.31 -26.35 23.16
C GLY A 698 -16.19 -27.40 24.25
N ILE A 699 -16.77 -27.16 25.43
CA ILE A 699 -16.83 -28.09 26.55
C ILE A 699 -18.24 -28.16 27.12
N ARG A 700 -18.66 -29.35 27.58
CA ARG A 700 -19.93 -29.53 28.28
C ARG A 700 -19.69 -29.45 29.77
N LEU A 701 -20.13 -28.39 30.41
CA LEU A 701 -19.95 -28.11 31.80
C LEU A 701 -20.83 -28.98 32.71
N HIS A 702 -20.37 -29.24 33.91
CA HIS A 702 -21.18 -29.79 35.02
C HIS A 702 -22.09 -28.69 35.62
N ASN A 703 -23.11 -29.08 36.37
CA ASN A 703 -24.02 -28.09 36.99
C ASN A 703 -23.25 -27.18 37.96
N GLY A 704 -23.31 -25.89 37.71
CA GLY A 704 -22.66 -24.86 38.55
C GLY A 704 -21.17 -24.66 38.26
N ASP A 705 -20.59 -25.39 37.31
CA ASP A 705 -19.20 -25.20 36.84
C ASP A 705 -19.12 -24.15 35.73
N TYR A 706 -17.96 -23.56 35.54
CA TYR A 706 -17.70 -22.56 34.49
C TYR A 706 -16.26 -22.62 33.98
N VAL A 707 -15.99 -22.09 32.83
CA VAL A 707 -14.66 -22.01 32.24
C VAL A 707 -13.85 -20.93 32.97
N ILE A 708 -12.65 -21.27 33.48
CA ILE A 708 -11.70 -20.34 34.12
C ILE A 708 -10.61 -19.85 33.16
N GLY A 709 -10.34 -20.61 32.12
CA GLY A 709 -9.31 -20.25 31.17
C GLY A 709 -9.19 -21.21 30.01
N ALA A 710 -8.47 -20.74 29.00
CA ALA A 710 -8.12 -21.52 27.84
C ALA A 710 -6.74 -21.11 27.33
N SER A 711 -6.03 -22.07 26.76
CA SER A 711 -4.70 -21.87 26.19
C SER A 711 -4.53 -22.69 24.92
N VAL A 712 -3.52 -22.34 24.14
CA VAL A 712 -3.05 -23.12 23.00
C VAL A 712 -2.02 -24.12 23.49
N ALA A 713 -2.14 -25.37 23.08
CA ALA A 713 -1.17 -26.41 23.38
C ALA A 713 0.02 -26.30 22.42
N LEU A 714 1.13 -25.73 22.91
CA LEU A 714 2.36 -25.61 22.14
C LEU A 714 3.20 -26.91 22.25
N PRO A 715 3.97 -27.28 21.22
CA PRO A 715 4.93 -28.36 21.32
C PRO A 715 5.88 -28.14 22.52
N ASP A 716 6.26 -29.23 23.20
CA ASP A 716 7.19 -29.23 24.35
C ASP A 716 6.75 -28.37 25.56
N SER A 717 5.48 -27.94 25.60
CA SER A 717 4.93 -27.19 26.74
C SER A 717 4.17 -28.08 27.71
N GLN A 718 4.03 -27.60 28.94
CA GLN A 718 3.28 -28.24 30.01
C GLN A 718 2.10 -27.35 30.44
N LEU A 719 1.03 -27.94 30.92
CA LEU A 719 -0.10 -27.20 31.47
C LEU A 719 0.20 -26.86 32.95
N LEU A 720 0.45 -25.57 33.19
CA LEU A 720 0.48 -25.05 34.56
C LEU A 720 -0.96 -24.77 34.99
N THR A 721 -1.29 -25.28 36.19
CA THR A 721 -2.56 -25.00 36.88
C THR A 721 -2.28 -24.48 38.27
N VAL A 722 -2.97 -23.42 38.67
CA VAL A 722 -2.84 -22.84 40.04
C VAL A 722 -4.22 -22.68 40.64
N THR A 723 -4.31 -22.96 41.93
CA THR A 723 -5.55 -22.87 42.71
C THR A 723 -5.65 -21.57 43.49
N GLU A 724 -6.87 -21.26 43.94
CA GLU A 724 -7.17 -20.08 44.75
C GLU A 724 -6.29 -19.97 46.01
N ASN A 725 -5.95 -21.10 46.62
CA ASN A 725 -5.12 -21.16 47.87
C ASN A 725 -3.61 -21.24 47.61
N GLY A 726 -3.13 -20.90 46.38
CA GLY A 726 -1.73 -20.77 46.01
C GLY A 726 -0.99 -22.10 45.84
N TYR A 727 -1.70 -23.20 45.56
CA TYR A 727 -1.09 -24.46 45.14
C TYR A 727 -1.04 -24.53 43.60
N GLY A 728 0.02 -25.10 43.07
CA GLY A 728 0.18 -25.21 41.62
C GLY A 728 1.02 -26.42 41.23
N LYS A 729 0.91 -26.77 39.97
CA LYS A 729 1.72 -27.82 39.34
C LYS A 729 1.80 -27.63 37.85
N LYS A 730 2.85 -28.16 37.24
CA LYS A 730 2.91 -28.39 35.79
C LYS A 730 2.43 -29.83 35.50
N THR A 731 1.80 -30.06 34.38
CA THR A 731 1.40 -31.39 33.89
C THR A 731 1.71 -31.48 32.39
N PRO A 732 2.46 -32.54 31.95
CA PRO A 732 2.76 -32.73 30.55
C PRO A 732 1.48 -32.75 29.68
N LEU A 733 1.52 -32.08 28.55
CA LEU A 733 0.33 -32.03 27.63
C LEU A 733 -0.02 -33.40 27.05
N ASP A 734 0.89 -34.35 27.03
CA ASP A 734 0.65 -35.75 26.58
C ASP A 734 -0.31 -36.50 27.50
N GLU A 735 -0.44 -36.11 28.76
CA GLU A 735 -1.45 -36.66 29.66
C GLU A 735 -2.90 -36.23 29.26
N TYR A 736 -3.05 -35.17 28.40
CA TYR A 736 -4.33 -34.70 27.92
C TYR A 736 -4.56 -35.23 26.51
N ARG A 737 -5.24 -36.38 26.39
CA ARG A 737 -5.63 -36.92 25.09
C ARG A 737 -6.47 -35.94 24.33
N ILE A 738 -6.24 -35.85 23.02
CA ILE A 738 -7.09 -35.08 22.11
C ILE A 738 -8.49 -35.71 22.08
N GLN A 739 -9.52 -34.92 22.27
CA GLN A 739 -10.94 -35.31 22.28
C GLN A 739 -11.70 -34.47 21.26
N SER A 740 -12.84 -34.97 20.84
CA SER A 740 -13.75 -34.10 20.08
C SER A 740 -14.33 -32.99 20.96
N ARG A 741 -14.45 -31.78 20.42
CA ARG A 741 -15.05 -30.63 21.11
C ARG A 741 -16.46 -30.98 21.64
N GLY A 742 -16.91 -30.29 22.69
CA GLY A 742 -18.24 -30.49 23.28
C GLY A 742 -18.34 -31.73 24.18
N GLY A 743 -17.20 -32.37 24.49
CA GLY A 743 -17.09 -33.41 25.51
C GLY A 743 -17.13 -32.85 26.94
N LYS A 744 -17.20 -33.74 27.95
CA LYS A 744 -17.21 -33.35 29.39
C LYS A 744 -15.82 -33.04 29.94
N GLY A 745 -14.75 -33.29 29.14
CA GLY A 745 -13.36 -33.18 29.61
C GLY A 745 -12.91 -34.33 30.51
N ILE A 746 -11.70 -34.18 31.03
CA ILE A 746 -11.04 -35.12 31.97
C ILE A 746 -10.53 -34.35 33.20
N PHE A 747 -10.40 -35.00 34.33
CA PHE A 747 -9.81 -34.37 35.52
C PHE A 747 -8.40 -33.84 35.24
N THR A 748 -8.13 -32.59 35.59
CA THR A 748 -6.85 -31.94 35.47
C THR A 748 -6.22 -31.66 36.83
N TYR A 749 -7.02 -31.48 37.89
CA TYR A 749 -6.55 -31.18 39.24
C TYR A 749 -7.37 -31.86 40.30
N ARG A 750 -6.75 -32.37 41.37
CA ARG A 750 -7.44 -32.93 42.52
C ARG A 750 -7.77 -31.79 43.48
N ILE A 751 -8.98 -31.27 43.40
CA ILE A 751 -9.51 -30.23 44.28
C ILE A 751 -9.82 -30.79 45.69
N THR A 752 -9.36 -30.07 46.73
CA THR A 752 -9.61 -30.35 48.13
C THR A 752 -9.84 -29.02 48.87
N GLU A 753 -10.39 -29.07 50.13
CA GLU A 753 -10.54 -27.87 50.94
C GLU A 753 -9.20 -27.12 51.15
N LYS A 754 -8.10 -27.86 51.22
CA LYS A 754 -6.76 -27.32 51.38
C LYS A 754 -6.27 -26.55 50.15
N THR A 755 -6.54 -27.05 48.97
CA THR A 755 -6.04 -26.46 47.75
C THR A 755 -6.94 -25.34 47.21
N GLY A 756 -8.24 -25.36 47.54
CA GLY A 756 -9.21 -24.54 46.87
C GLY A 756 -9.49 -25.00 45.45
N LYS A 757 -10.38 -24.32 44.74
CA LYS A 757 -10.72 -24.56 43.33
C LYS A 757 -9.67 -23.96 42.39
N LEU A 758 -9.73 -24.22 41.10
CA LEU A 758 -8.79 -23.66 40.14
C LEU A 758 -9.02 -22.17 39.93
N ALA A 759 -7.98 -21.36 40.15
CA ALA A 759 -7.98 -19.92 39.86
C ALA A 759 -7.54 -19.61 38.45
N GLY A 760 -6.63 -20.40 37.85
CA GLY A 760 -6.18 -20.17 36.49
C GLY A 760 -5.31 -21.28 35.91
N MET A 761 -5.07 -21.16 34.59
CA MET A 761 -4.24 -22.08 33.83
C MET A 761 -3.47 -21.39 32.72
N LYS A 762 -2.25 -21.90 32.41
CA LYS A 762 -1.43 -21.47 31.26
C LYS A 762 -0.63 -22.65 30.72
N THR A 763 -0.34 -22.62 29.42
CA THR A 763 0.69 -23.48 28.84
C THR A 763 2.05 -22.80 28.99
N VAL A 764 3.04 -23.50 29.53
CA VAL A 764 4.39 -22.99 29.85
C VAL A 764 5.46 -23.94 29.39
N THR A 765 6.65 -23.43 29.12
CA THR A 765 7.91 -24.18 28.94
C THR A 765 8.82 -23.93 30.14
N ASP A 766 9.91 -24.66 30.26
CA ASP A 766 10.87 -24.46 31.35
C ASP A 766 11.70 -23.16 31.17
N ASN A 767 11.60 -22.50 29.99
CA ASN A 767 12.25 -21.23 29.71
C ASN A 767 11.31 -20.01 29.88
N ASP A 768 10.15 -20.21 30.47
CA ASP A 768 9.20 -19.14 30.74
C ASP A 768 9.29 -18.70 32.22
N ASP A 769 8.83 -17.47 32.45
CA ASP A 769 8.50 -16.97 33.78
C ASP A 769 6.99 -16.86 33.92
N ILE A 770 6.52 -16.97 35.15
CA ILE A 770 5.12 -16.71 35.49
C ILE A 770 5.00 -15.57 36.49
N ILE A 771 3.91 -14.85 36.35
CA ILE A 771 3.50 -13.80 37.28
C ILE A 771 2.17 -14.23 37.87
N LEU A 772 2.15 -14.38 39.24
CA LEU A 772 0.93 -14.64 40.02
C LEU A 772 0.48 -13.36 40.68
N ILE A 773 -0.84 -13.13 40.66
CA ILE A 773 -1.46 -11.92 41.17
C ILE A 773 -2.54 -12.34 42.17
N THR A 774 -2.50 -11.75 43.37
CA THR A 774 -3.45 -12.02 44.47
C THR A 774 -4.54 -10.97 44.56
N SER A 775 -5.61 -11.24 45.30
CA SER A 775 -6.73 -10.35 45.54
C SER A 775 -6.36 -9.04 46.25
N ASP A 776 -5.28 -9.03 47.02
CA ASP A 776 -4.72 -7.84 47.72
C ASP A 776 -3.70 -7.06 46.87
N GLY A 777 -3.48 -7.49 45.60
CA GLY A 777 -2.58 -6.80 44.66
C GLY A 777 -1.11 -7.18 44.78
N VAL A 778 -0.76 -8.21 45.52
CA VAL A 778 0.62 -8.70 45.59
C VAL A 778 0.96 -9.47 44.33
N ILE A 779 2.12 -9.17 43.74
CA ILE A 779 2.64 -9.80 42.52
C ILE A 779 3.90 -10.55 42.81
N ILE A 780 3.97 -11.81 42.38
CA ILE A 780 5.17 -12.63 42.39
C ILE A 780 5.54 -13.02 40.96
N ARG A 781 6.79 -12.85 40.57
CA ARG A 781 7.40 -13.43 39.39
C ARG A 781 8.31 -14.59 39.80
N MET A 782 8.23 -15.71 39.13
CA MET A 782 9.04 -16.90 39.35
C MET A 782 9.34 -17.65 38.06
N HIS A 783 10.44 -18.39 38.06
CA HIS A 783 10.79 -19.26 36.96
C HIS A 783 9.91 -20.52 36.93
N THR A 784 9.48 -20.94 35.76
CA THR A 784 8.62 -22.12 35.60
C THR A 784 9.36 -23.44 35.93
N ASP A 785 10.69 -23.48 35.76
CA ASP A 785 11.51 -24.65 36.12
C ASP A 785 11.51 -24.93 37.62
N GLU A 786 11.25 -23.94 38.48
CA GLU A 786 11.09 -24.12 39.93
C GLU A 786 9.80 -24.86 40.32
N ILE A 787 8.81 -24.94 39.38
CA ILE A 787 7.53 -25.61 39.62
C ILE A 787 7.61 -27.06 39.17
N SER A 788 7.42 -27.99 40.10
CA SER A 788 7.52 -29.41 39.83
C SER A 788 6.41 -29.91 38.90
N SER A 789 6.77 -30.85 38.00
CA SER A 789 5.82 -31.52 37.11
C SER A 789 5.18 -32.71 37.82
N TYR A 790 3.87 -32.84 37.71
CA TYR A 790 3.05 -33.89 38.31
C TYR A 790 1.95 -34.36 37.37
N SER A 791 1.45 -35.58 37.59
CA SER A 791 0.32 -36.09 36.84
C SER A 791 -0.99 -35.32 37.14
N ARG A 792 -1.98 -35.49 36.28
CA ARG A 792 -3.26 -34.75 36.32
C ARG A 792 -4.00 -34.85 37.63
N GLN A 793 -4.01 -36.01 38.30
CA GLN A 793 -4.84 -36.25 39.49
C GLN A 793 -4.15 -35.92 40.82
N THR A 794 -3.10 -35.11 40.81
CA THR A 794 -2.38 -34.68 42.02
C THR A 794 -2.82 -33.30 42.51
N GLN A 795 -2.44 -32.97 43.76
CA GLN A 795 -2.73 -31.70 44.43
C GLN A 795 -1.67 -30.62 44.17
N GLY A 796 -0.54 -30.97 43.49
CA GLY A 796 0.58 -30.05 43.28
C GLY A 796 1.33 -29.65 44.55
N VAL A 797 2.08 -28.57 44.44
CA VAL A 797 2.88 -27.99 45.54
C VAL A 797 2.46 -26.56 45.83
N LYS A 798 2.82 -26.04 47.00
CA LYS A 798 2.56 -24.63 47.33
C LYS A 798 3.54 -23.76 46.55
N VAL A 799 3.05 -22.97 45.62
CA VAL A 799 3.81 -22.05 44.74
C VAL A 799 3.85 -20.63 45.30
N MET A 800 2.84 -20.27 46.09
CA MET A 800 2.77 -18.95 46.74
C MET A 800 2.24 -19.09 48.17
N ARG A 801 2.82 -18.36 49.11
CA ARG A 801 2.26 -18.24 50.49
C ARG A 801 1.29 -17.08 50.50
N LEU A 802 0.07 -17.33 50.93
CA LEU A 802 -1.01 -16.35 51.00
C LEU A 802 -1.33 -16.07 52.45
N ASP A 803 -1.69 -14.87 52.80
CA ASP A 803 -2.24 -14.48 54.09
C ASP A 803 -3.73 -14.91 54.18
N ASP A 804 -4.26 -14.94 55.41
CA ASP A 804 -5.64 -15.40 55.64
C ASP A 804 -6.64 -14.52 54.89
N GLY A 805 -7.49 -15.13 54.11
CA GLY A 805 -8.51 -14.44 53.29
C GLY A 805 -8.05 -13.93 51.95
N VAL A 806 -6.77 -14.10 51.61
CA VAL A 806 -6.20 -13.73 50.30
C VAL A 806 -6.23 -14.92 49.36
N SER A 807 -6.59 -14.71 48.10
CA SER A 807 -6.65 -15.74 47.05
C SER A 807 -5.86 -15.34 45.81
N VAL A 808 -5.37 -16.31 45.04
CA VAL A 808 -4.80 -16.08 43.71
C VAL A 808 -5.93 -15.79 42.77
N MET A 809 -5.84 -14.65 42.05
CA MET A 809 -6.86 -14.18 41.13
C MET A 809 -6.49 -14.37 39.66
N SER A 810 -5.22 -14.21 39.29
CA SER A 810 -4.77 -14.27 37.90
C SER A 810 -3.35 -14.83 37.76
N ILE A 811 -3.08 -15.38 36.54
CA ILE A 811 -1.77 -15.89 36.15
C ILE A 811 -1.40 -15.32 34.80
N ALA A 812 -0.21 -14.75 34.67
CA ALA A 812 0.39 -14.35 33.41
C ALA A 812 1.66 -15.13 33.12
N ARG A 813 2.02 -15.29 31.84
CA ARG A 813 3.26 -15.86 31.35
C ARG A 813 4.09 -14.75 30.69
N THR A 814 5.40 -14.73 30.95
CA THR A 814 6.37 -13.85 30.30
C THR A 814 7.61 -14.66 29.89
N GLU A 815 8.45 -14.12 29.05
CA GLU A 815 9.72 -14.71 28.69
C GLU A 815 10.70 -14.63 29.89
N ARG A 816 11.66 -15.57 29.94
CA ARG A 816 12.67 -15.63 31.00
C ARG A 816 13.64 -14.46 30.82
N GLU A 817 13.96 -13.74 31.91
CA GLU A 817 15.08 -12.81 31.95
C GLU A 817 16.39 -13.61 32.05
N GLU A 818 17.33 -13.38 31.12
CA GLU A 818 18.70 -13.83 31.22
C GLU A 818 19.41 -12.99 32.29
N GLU A 819 19.96 -13.64 33.35
CA GLU A 819 20.83 -12.97 34.31
C GLU A 819 22.10 -12.54 33.54
N THR A 820 22.29 -11.25 33.30
CA THR A 820 23.57 -10.71 32.82
C THR A 820 24.58 -10.78 34.00
N ASP A 821 25.69 -11.48 33.80
CA ASP A 821 26.80 -11.70 34.80
C ASP A 821 27.50 -10.40 35.25
N GLU A 822 26.98 -9.21 35.00
CA GLU A 822 27.61 -7.94 35.38
C GLU A 822 27.28 -7.43 36.80
N GLU A 823 26.40 -8.08 37.57
CA GLU A 823 26.07 -7.62 38.95
C GLU A 823 26.82 -8.37 40.06
N THR A 824 27.73 -9.31 39.78
CA THR A 824 28.46 -10.07 40.81
C THR A 824 29.78 -9.42 41.28
N GLU A 825 30.25 -8.34 40.64
CA GLU A 825 31.50 -7.66 41.05
C GLU A 825 31.32 -6.45 42.01
N ASN A 826 30.08 -6.00 42.27
CA ASN A 826 29.85 -4.82 43.14
C ASN A 826 29.29 -5.11 44.55
N SER A 827 29.24 -6.36 44.97
CA SER A 827 28.72 -6.71 46.32
C SER A 827 29.76 -7.15 47.35
N GLU A 828 31.09 -7.09 47.05
CA GLU A 828 32.15 -7.45 47.98
C GLU A 828 32.96 -6.26 48.56
N GLU A 829 32.61 -5.02 48.32
CA GLU A 829 33.40 -3.84 48.80
C GLU A 829 32.67 -2.92 49.80
N VAL A 830 31.60 -3.33 50.47
CA VAL A 830 30.99 -2.52 51.54
C VAL A 830 30.71 -3.41 52.78
N ILE A 831 31.72 -4.02 53.37
CA ILE A 831 31.74 -4.44 54.79
C ILE A 831 33.16 -4.26 55.31
N ALA A 832 33.54 -3.02 55.67
CA ALA A 832 34.54 -2.72 56.70
C ALA A 832 34.48 -1.22 57.07
N ASP A 833 34.19 -1.00 58.27
CA ASP A 833 34.44 0.22 59.04
C ASP A 833 33.21 1.10 59.36
N ASP A 834 32.55 0.74 60.45
CA ASP A 834 31.89 1.75 61.28
C ASP A 834 32.04 1.35 62.76
N THR A 835 33.08 1.84 63.35
CA THR A 835 33.17 2.08 64.84
C THR A 835 34.02 3.34 65.06
N THR A 836 33.37 4.46 65.45
CA THR A 836 33.79 5.28 66.59
C THR A 836 32.98 6.59 66.66
N GLU A 837 32.24 6.66 67.76
CA GLU A 837 32.04 7.74 68.71
C GLU A 837 31.65 9.18 68.29
N THR A 838 30.42 9.51 68.67
CA THR A 838 29.92 10.66 69.47
C THR A 838 30.89 11.82 69.71
N GLN A 839 30.48 13.08 69.41
CA GLN A 839 30.35 14.21 70.33
C GLN A 839 29.57 15.38 69.82
N ILE A 840 28.79 15.92 70.69
CA ILE A 840 27.90 17.07 70.75
C ILE A 840 28.63 18.41 70.69
N ALA A 841 28.06 19.42 70.04
CA ALA A 841 28.00 20.87 70.37
C ALA A 841 27.26 21.61 69.29
N ASP A 842 26.13 22.16 69.46
CA ASP A 842 25.44 23.33 70.05
C ASP A 842 25.94 24.69 69.51
N GLU A 843 24.98 25.62 69.40
CA GLU A 843 25.04 27.09 69.21
C GLU A 843 25.26 27.56 67.76
N SER A 844 24.43 28.33 67.14
CA SER A 844 23.61 29.51 67.37
C SER A 844 23.67 30.40 66.09
N GLU A 845 22.52 30.89 65.73
CA GLU A 845 22.15 32.21 65.21
C GLU A 845 23.13 32.98 64.29
N THR A 846 22.71 33.44 63.13
CA THR A 846 22.17 34.78 62.92
C THR A 846 21.82 35.08 61.46
N GLU A 847 20.74 35.77 61.33
CA GLU A 847 20.20 36.64 60.32
C GLU A 847 21.21 37.32 59.35
N GLY A 848 20.68 37.65 58.17
CA GLY A 848 21.26 38.71 57.32
C GLY A 848 20.76 38.78 55.91
N ASP A 849 19.75 39.62 55.73
CA ASP A 849 19.11 40.17 54.55
C ASP A 849 19.99 40.62 53.40
N VAL A 850 19.25 40.80 52.26
CA VAL A 850 19.33 41.81 51.18
C VAL A 850 20.43 41.67 50.11
N GLU A 851 20.07 41.37 48.83
CA GLU A 851 19.51 42.17 47.71
C GLU A 851 18.95 41.27 46.63
#